data_f24e5e3690592f2ccc428209685ac9f9
#
_entry.id   f24e5e3690592f2ccc428209685ac9f9
#
_cell.length_a   1.000
_cell.length_b   1.000
_cell.length_c   1.000
_cell.angle_alpha   90.00
_cell.angle_beta   90.00
_cell.angle_gamma   90.00
#
_symmetry.space_group_name_H-M   'P 1'
#
loop_
_entity.id
_entity.type
_entity.pdbx_description
1 polymer ?
#
loop_
_entity_poly.entity_id
_entity_poly.type
_entity_poly.pdbx_seq_one_letter_code
_entity_poly.pdbx_strand_id
1 'polypeptide(L)'
;FKIRIQERPRVSSWLFSGVRKGEQKDLNERLNLRRGGEFSEYVAKTSTDIIKRYYADKGFLNCKVDVQTRKDSIIRNAIKVNFAVDRGSKVKIKDIHFIGTEGFTDYKLSRSMKKTKAKKWYNFFNSKKFNQKEYPNDKIGLISKLNEAGYRDARILKDSIYYVTPDRLGIDFKIDQGKKYYFRNITWTGNSVYSTDQLNEILKIRKGEPYDVVTMQKRLNGGGKQGDQDVSKVYRDNGYLFFSVTPVELNIQGDSVDVEMRISEGKQATLNNIIINGNTLTNERVVRRQVATRPGYLFSQTDFERSIREIASLGQFDPEAIADASKGYSIIPNQLNNTVDLVYNVTEKPSSQLELSGGWGANTFVATVGVNFNNFSTKRLFDKNAWRPVPLGDAQNLSLRFQTNGTYYTSLVFGFSEPWLFGKKPTSLNLQAYYTRQTDSYLAIGLLSNDKVMQVYGFSAGIGTRLKWPDNYFVLYNGLNWQIYDLKNWISGYFMFNDGRSHNLSYTVSLSRNSTDQMIYPRMGSNFSASLQLTPPYSLFRKKDLGNLDAGGNPVRVSSYKDINYDKWASADRYKWIEYHKWKVSGELYTKVIGDFVIMTRAQFGYLGYYNRKWGYSPFEGFRVGGDGMSGYDTYGADIIALRGYENYYLTPWEATPYNSNGYYAGNVYDKFTMEFRYPVILQPQ
;
A
#
# COMPACT_ATOMS: atom_id res chain seq x y z
N PHE A 1 -0.90 36.00 68.60
CA PHE A 1 -0.31 35.63 67.33
C PHE A 1 -1.09 36.30 66.20
N LYS A 2 -0.40 37.17 65.40
CA LYS A 2 -0.93 37.70 64.14
C LYS A 2 -0.49 36.81 63.04
N ILE A 3 -1.40 35.99 62.41
CA ILE A 3 -1.14 35.19 61.23
C ILE A 3 -1.37 36.07 59.99
N ARG A 4 -0.35 36.29 59.22
CA ARG A 4 -0.43 36.97 57.93
C ARG A 4 -0.59 35.89 56.85
N ILE A 5 -1.78 35.77 56.25
CA ILE A 5 -2.06 34.87 55.15
C ILE A 5 -1.92 35.65 53.84
N GLN A 6 -1.07 35.19 52.96
CA GLN A 6 -0.95 35.72 51.60
C GLN A 6 -1.41 34.66 50.64
N GLU A 7 -2.54 34.87 49.98
CA GLU A 7 -3.04 33.99 48.94
C GLU A 7 -2.11 34.03 47.72
N ARG A 8 -1.81 32.87 47.19
CA ARG A 8 -1.07 32.76 45.90
C ARG A 8 -1.99 33.13 44.73
N PRO A 9 -1.45 33.83 43.70
CA PRO A 9 -2.27 34.25 42.56
C PRO A 9 -2.73 33.03 41.75
N ARG A 10 -3.94 33.16 41.19
CA ARG A 10 -4.54 32.11 40.34
C ARG A 10 -4.45 32.48 38.86
N VAL A 11 -4.28 31.50 37.98
CA VAL A 11 -4.19 31.70 36.53
C VAL A 11 -5.56 32.03 35.94
N SER A 12 -5.76 33.23 35.41
CA SER A 12 -6.98 33.58 34.65
C SER A 12 -6.88 33.15 33.19
N SER A 13 -5.72 33.34 32.57
CA SER A 13 -5.41 32.94 31.21
C SER A 13 -3.91 32.88 30.98
N TRP A 14 -3.49 32.14 29.95
CA TRP A 14 -2.11 32.14 29.48
C TRP A 14 -2.04 32.30 27.97
N LEU A 15 -0.95 32.89 27.52
CA LEU A 15 -0.65 33.13 26.12
C LEU A 15 0.79 32.73 25.82
N PHE A 16 1.07 32.50 24.54
CA PHE A 16 2.41 32.26 24.05
C PHE A 16 2.79 33.34 23.04
N SER A 17 3.89 34.02 23.26
CA SER A 17 4.52 34.90 22.30
C SER A 17 5.77 34.23 21.68
N GLY A 18 6.01 34.43 20.37
CA GLY A 18 7.10 33.78 19.65
C GLY A 18 6.81 32.32 19.21
N VAL A 19 5.61 31.79 19.45
CA VAL A 19 5.17 30.41 19.13
C VAL A 19 4.25 30.41 17.91
N ARG A 20 4.42 29.43 16.98
CA ARG A 20 3.54 29.27 15.83
C ARG A 20 2.15 28.77 16.24
N LYS A 21 1.09 29.17 15.52
CA LYS A 21 -0.31 28.79 15.85
C LYS A 21 -0.51 27.27 16.02
N GLY A 22 0.05 26.46 15.16
CA GLY A 22 -0.04 24.98 15.28
C GLY A 22 0.67 24.41 16.50
N GLU A 23 1.78 25.04 16.95
CA GLU A 23 2.55 24.59 18.12
C GLU A 23 1.88 24.99 19.44
N GLN A 24 1.03 26.03 19.43
CA GLN A 24 0.31 26.46 20.63
C GLN A 24 -0.65 25.38 21.14
N LYS A 25 -1.30 24.65 20.22
CA LYS A 25 -2.18 23.53 20.58
C LYS A 25 -1.40 22.43 21.29
N ASP A 26 -0.28 22.01 20.70
CA ASP A 26 0.59 20.95 21.27
C ASP A 26 1.12 21.35 22.66
N LEU A 27 1.49 22.64 22.85
CA LEU A 27 1.98 23.14 24.13
C LEU A 27 0.87 23.20 25.16
N ASN A 28 -0.34 23.63 24.78
CA ASN A 28 -1.50 23.65 25.67
C ASN A 28 -1.84 22.25 26.20
N GLU A 29 -1.76 21.23 25.38
CA GLU A 29 -2.02 19.84 25.78
C GLU A 29 -0.94 19.28 26.73
N ARG A 30 0.30 19.78 26.61
CA ARG A 30 1.44 19.33 27.44
C ARG A 30 1.59 20.09 28.74
N LEU A 31 1.15 21.34 28.77
CA LEU A 31 1.21 22.17 29.95
C LEU A 31 0.05 21.82 30.89
N ASN A 32 0.39 21.47 32.13
CA ASN A 32 -0.63 21.13 33.16
C ASN A 32 -1.22 22.38 33.82
N LEU A 33 -1.54 23.39 32.99
CA LEU A 33 -2.13 24.64 33.45
C LEU A 33 -3.66 24.59 33.38
N ARG A 34 -4.34 25.03 34.42
CA ARG A 34 -5.80 25.13 34.46
C ARG A 34 -6.20 26.54 34.87
N ARG A 35 -7.27 27.04 34.25
CA ARG A 35 -7.89 28.32 34.71
C ARG A 35 -8.37 28.19 36.15
N GLY A 36 -8.06 29.17 36.99
CA GLY A 36 -8.34 29.12 38.41
C GLY A 36 -7.32 28.31 39.24
N GLY A 37 -6.35 27.64 38.60
CA GLY A 37 -5.27 26.94 39.27
C GLY A 37 -4.26 27.92 39.90
N GLU A 38 -3.57 27.48 40.96
CA GLU A 38 -2.51 28.21 41.61
C GLU A 38 -1.29 28.38 40.68
N PHE A 39 -0.70 29.56 40.66
CA PHE A 39 0.53 29.84 39.92
C PHE A 39 1.68 30.12 40.93
N SER A 40 2.53 29.13 41.08
CA SER A 40 3.75 29.18 41.90
C SER A 40 5.00 29.23 41.04
N GLU A 41 6.13 29.59 41.63
CA GLU A 41 7.45 29.48 40.95
C GLU A 41 7.73 28.09 40.44
N TYR A 42 7.28 27.04 41.16
CA TYR A 42 7.39 25.69 40.73
C TYR A 42 6.63 25.40 39.41
N VAL A 43 5.37 25.91 39.34
CA VAL A 43 4.55 25.80 38.14
C VAL A 43 5.16 26.57 36.96
N ALA A 44 5.69 27.75 37.20
CA ALA A 44 6.40 28.54 36.20
C ALA A 44 7.63 27.83 35.68
N LYS A 45 8.48 27.28 36.56
CA LYS A 45 9.69 26.54 36.23
C LYS A 45 9.36 25.26 35.45
N THR A 46 8.39 24.49 35.95
CA THR A 46 7.96 23.24 35.29
C THR A 46 7.40 23.51 33.88
N SER A 47 6.58 24.55 33.74
CA SER A 47 6.06 24.97 32.42
C SER A 47 7.19 25.41 31.48
N THR A 48 8.14 26.16 31.98
CA THR A 48 9.34 26.56 31.22
C THR A 48 10.14 25.35 30.75
N ASP A 49 10.37 24.36 31.61
CA ASP A 49 11.09 23.15 31.28
C ASP A 49 10.35 22.28 30.25
N ILE A 50 9.04 22.19 30.35
CA ILE A 50 8.20 21.50 29.34
C ILE A 50 8.33 22.18 27.97
N ILE A 51 8.24 23.50 27.92
CA ILE A 51 8.39 24.28 26.68
C ILE A 51 9.80 24.11 26.10
N LYS A 52 10.83 24.21 26.93
CA LYS A 52 12.24 24.02 26.50
C LYS A 52 12.45 22.61 25.94
N ARG A 53 11.96 21.56 26.63
CA ARG A 53 12.03 20.15 26.12
C ARG A 53 11.31 19.97 24.79
N TYR A 54 10.12 20.53 24.65
CA TYR A 54 9.36 20.49 23.39
C TYR A 54 10.17 21.06 22.21
N TYR A 55 10.85 22.19 22.42
CA TYR A 55 11.68 22.81 21.39
C TYR A 55 13.03 22.10 21.20
N ALA A 56 13.59 21.53 22.27
CA ALA A 56 14.81 20.72 22.19
C ALA A 56 14.58 19.45 21.33
N ASP A 57 13.42 18.78 21.49
CA ASP A 57 13.02 17.63 20.67
C ASP A 57 12.87 18.02 19.20
N LYS A 58 12.50 19.25 18.91
CA LYS A 58 12.43 19.81 17.55
C LYS A 58 13.80 20.31 17.02
N GLY A 59 14.85 20.24 17.85
CA GLY A 59 16.23 20.63 17.50
C GLY A 59 16.60 22.08 17.83
N PHE A 60 15.80 22.78 18.62
CA PHE A 60 16.08 24.13 19.09
C PHE A 60 16.64 24.09 20.53
N LEU A 61 17.90 23.71 20.66
CA LEU A 61 18.56 23.49 21.98
C LEU A 61 18.77 24.80 22.77
N ASN A 62 18.87 25.93 22.07
CA ASN A 62 19.13 27.23 22.65
C ASN A 62 17.81 28.00 22.93
N CYS A 63 16.69 27.30 23.05
CA CYS A 63 15.40 27.91 23.33
C CYS A 63 15.41 28.60 24.70
N LYS A 64 15.08 29.87 24.70
CA LYS A 64 14.87 30.68 25.91
C LYS A 64 13.40 30.92 26.12
N VAL A 65 12.95 30.79 27.36
CA VAL A 65 11.56 31.02 27.74
C VAL A 65 11.56 31.96 28.92
N ASP A 66 10.93 33.10 28.74
CA ASP A 66 10.69 34.09 29.80
C ASP A 66 9.23 34.07 30.20
N VAL A 67 8.96 34.07 31.51
CA VAL A 67 7.61 33.99 32.05
C VAL A 67 7.21 35.35 32.60
N GLN A 68 6.32 36.01 31.91
CA GLN A 68 5.82 37.33 32.27
C GLN A 68 4.44 37.18 32.87
N THR A 69 4.23 37.74 34.07
CA THR A 69 2.93 37.73 34.75
C THR A 69 2.37 39.14 34.85
N ARG A 70 1.08 39.33 34.59
CA ARG A 70 0.37 40.57 34.77
C ARG A 70 -0.90 40.32 35.61
N LYS A 71 -1.20 41.20 36.56
CA LYS A 71 -2.47 41.12 37.31
C LYS A 71 -3.66 41.22 36.36
N ASP A 72 -4.66 40.41 36.57
CA ASP A 72 -5.92 40.55 35.85
C ASP A 72 -6.73 41.71 36.42
N SER A 73 -7.16 42.60 35.54
CA SER A 73 -7.94 43.80 35.95
C SER A 73 -9.40 43.49 36.32
N ILE A 74 -9.90 42.32 35.90
CA ILE A 74 -11.30 41.90 36.04
C ILE A 74 -11.46 40.91 37.20
N ILE A 75 -10.56 40.00 37.38
CA ILE A 75 -10.66 38.91 38.36
C ILE A 75 -9.70 39.18 39.52
N ARG A 76 -10.28 39.31 40.73
CA ARG A 76 -9.50 39.55 41.96
C ARG A 76 -8.57 38.35 42.24
N ASN A 77 -7.33 38.64 42.67
CA ASN A 77 -6.26 37.68 42.97
C ASN A 77 -5.91 36.74 41.79
N ALA A 78 -6.10 37.20 40.53
CA ALA A 78 -5.79 36.43 39.32
C ALA A 78 -4.68 37.10 38.50
N ILE A 79 -3.97 36.29 37.75
CA ILE A 79 -2.88 36.72 36.86
C ILE A 79 -3.05 36.14 35.45
N LYS A 80 -2.65 36.95 34.48
CA LYS A 80 -2.42 36.50 33.09
C LYS A 80 -0.96 36.17 32.93
N VAL A 81 -0.68 34.99 32.41
CA VAL A 81 0.69 34.47 32.19
C VAL A 81 1.02 34.55 30.70
N ASN A 82 2.14 35.18 30.35
CA ASN A 82 2.66 35.15 28.99
C ASN A 82 4.00 34.40 28.98
N PHE A 83 4.07 33.33 28.22
CA PHE A 83 5.31 32.61 27.94
C PHE A 83 5.95 33.22 26.68
N ALA A 84 6.95 34.09 26.88
CA ALA A 84 7.72 34.66 25.80
C ALA A 84 8.82 33.65 25.39
N VAL A 85 8.62 33.05 24.23
CA VAL A 85 9.51 31.96 23.71
C VAL A 85 10.38 32.51 22.60
N ASP A 86 11.68 32.55 22.85
CA ASP A 86 12.69 32.72 21.82
C ASP A 86 13.28 31.34 21.48
N ARG A 87 12.87 30.81 20.33
CA ARG A 87 13.32 29.49 19.88
C ARG A 87 14.78 29.43 19.50
N GLY A 88 15.35 30.56 19.11
CA GLY A 88 16.67 30.59 18.48
C GLY A 88 16.73 29.86 17.14
N SER A 89 17.92 29.51 16.70
CA SER A 89 18.19 28.72 15.50
C SER A 89 18.18 27.22 15.82
N LYS A 90 17.86 26.40 14.80
CA LYS A 90 18.00 24.94 14.91
C LYS A 90 19.48 24.56 14.97
N VAL A 91 19.82 23.82 15.99
CA VAL A 91 21.17 23.29 16.16
C VAL A 91 21.37 22.06 15.29
N LYS A 92 22.38 22.08 14.43
CA LYS A 92 22.75 21.02 13.47
C LYS A 92 24.04 20.36 13.89
N ILE A 93 24.20 19.12 13.50
CA ILE A 93 25.46 18.39 13.70
C ILE A 93 26.40 18.71 12.54
N LYS A 94 27.60 19.23 12.85
CA LYS A 94 28.65 19.51 11.88
C LYS A 94 29.43 18.25 11.59
N ASP A 95 30.07 17.70 12.61
CA ASP A 95 30.96 16.55 12.49
C ASP A 95 30.72 15.55 13.63
N ILE A 96 30.99 14.27 13.35
CA ILE A 96 30.97 13.19 14.34
C ILE A 96 32.25 12.41 14.17
N HIS A 97 33.04 12.28 15.24
CA HIS A 97 34.30 11.55 15.27
C HIS A 97 34.23 10.35 16.21
N PHE A 98 34.87 9.28 15.79
CA PHE A 98 34.97 8.05 16.58
C PHE A 98 36.46 7.76 16.87
N ILE A 99 36.77 7.70 18.12
CA ILE A 99 38.17 7.52 18.62
C ILE A 99 38.24 6.15 19.30
N GLY A 100 39.23 5.34 18.95
CA GLY A 100 39.46 4.02 19.53
C GLY A 100 38.75 2.89 18.78
N THR A 101 38.41 3.11 17.49
CA THR A 101 37.85 2.08 16.62
C THR A 101 38.82 1.76 15.49
N GLU A 102 39.20 0.49 15.35
CA GLU A 102 40.06 0.00 14.29
C GLU A 102 39.25 -0.76 13.23
N GLY A 103 39.59 -0.58 11.95
CA GLY A 103 38.89 -1.24 10.84
C GLY A 103 37.51 -0.68 10.48
N PHE A 104 37.11 0.44 11.11
CA PHE A 104 35.85 1.13 10.77
C PHE A 104 36.15 2.57 10.33
N THR A 105 35.48 3.00 9.30
CA THR A 105 35.44 4.41 8.91
C THR A 105 34.33 5.14 9.66
N ASP A 106 34.52 6.43 9.96
CA ASP A 106 33.51 7.29 10.60
C ASP A 106 32.18 7.26 9.82
N TYR A 107 32.27 7.13 8.50
CA TYR A 107 31.08 6.98 7.64
C TYR A 107 30.28 5.71 7.96
N LYS A 108 30.97 4.57 8.12
CA LYS A 108 30.32 3.27 8.39
C LYS A 108 29.66 3.26 9.77
N LEU A 109 30.33 3.84 10.78
CA LEU A 109 29.81 3.96 12.15
C LEU A 109 28.67 5.00 12.23
N SER A 110 28.83 6.16 11.61
CA SER A 110 27.76 7.17 11.60
C SER A 110 26.48 6.69 10.89
N ARG A 111 26.59 5.72 9.97
CA ARG A 111 25.44 5.14 9.28
C ARG A 111 24.57 4.27 10.22
N SER A 112 25.13 3.68 11.27
CA SER A 112 24.39 2.89 12.28
C SER A 112 23.48 3.76 13.16
N MET A 113 23.82 5.03 13.32
CA MET A 113 22.97 6.00 14.02
C MET A 113 21.89 6.52 13.10
N LYS A 114 20.62 6.29 13.43
CA LYS A 114 19.49 6.59 12.52
C LYS A 114 19.17 8.08 12.41
N LYS A 115 19.20 8.81 13.52
CA LYS A 115 18.78 10.21 13.62
C LYS A 115 19.94 11.19 13.78
N THR A 116 21.04 10.78 14.43
CA THR A 116 22.24 11.60 14.63
C THR A 116 23.14 11.53 13.41
N LYS A 117 23.03 12.50 12.50
CA LYS A 117 23.76 12.56 11.23
C LYS A 117 24.49 13.88 11.05
N ALA A 118 25.75 13.83 10.63
CA ALA A 118 26.51 15.01 10.25
C ALA A 118 26.01 15.61 8.92
N LYS A 119 26.18 16.93 8.77
CA LYS A 119 25.83 17.64 7.53
C LYS A 119 26.88 17.33 6.46
N LYS A 120 26.48 16.63 5.37
CA LYS A 120 27.29 16.45 4.15
C LYS A 120 26.65 17.19 2.98
N TRP A 121 27.43 17.72 2.05
CA TRP A 121 26.96 18.55 0.96
C TRP A 121 25.97 17.84 0.00
N TYR A 122 26.10 16.52 -0.16
CA TYR A 122 25.23 15.70 -1.03
C TYR A 122 23.97 15.17 -0.34
N ASN A 123 23.74 15.49 0.92
CA ASN A 123 22.64 14.89 1.71
C ASN A 123 21.57 15.94 2.03
N PHE A 124 20.78 16.31 1.00
CA PHE A 124 19.78 17.38 1.10
C PHE A 124 18.52 16.99 1.88
N PHE A 125 18.15 15.70 1.90
CA PHE A 125 16.88 15.23 2.42
C PHE A 125 16.88 14.79 3.88
N ASN A 126 18.03 14.63 4.53
CA ASN A 126 18.11 14.17 5.92
C ASN A 126 18.02 15.34 6.90
N SER A 127 17.20 15.15 7.96
CA SER A 127 17.19 16.06 9.11
C SER A 127 18.53 16.01 9.82
N LYS A 128 19.26 17.12 9.75
CA LYS A 128 20.61 17.28 10.33
C LYS A 128 20.56 17.91 11.73
N LYS A 129 19.37 17.98 12.31
CA LYS A 129 19.15 18.51 13.66
C LYS A 129 19.59 17.50 14.71
N PHE A 130 20.17 17.95 15.78
CA PHE A 130 20.40 17.11 16.96
C PHE A 130 19.05 16.84 17.65
N ASN A 131 18.79 15.56 17.93
CA ASN A 131 17.58 15.12 18.63
C ASN A 131 17.98 14.44 19.94
N GLN A 132 17.82 15.14 21.05
CA GLN A 132 18.21 14.66 22.36
C GLN A 132 17.46 13.40 22.80
N LYS A 133 16.20 13.24 22.37
CA LYS A 133 15.37 12.07 22.69
C LYS A 133 15.87 10.78 22.00
N GLU A 134 16.34 10.90 20.76
CA GLU A 134 16.77 9.75 19.96
C GLU A 134 18.26 9.43 20.13
N TYR A 135 19.03 10.33 20.72
CA TYR A 135 20.46 10.18 20.90
C TYR A 135 20.88 8.90 21.69
N PRO A 136 20.17 8.50 22.78
CA PRO A 136 20.46 7.23 23.46
C PRO A 136 20.24 6.02 22.55
N ASN A 137 19.19 6.03 21.73
CA ASN A 137 18.90 4.94 20.77
C ASN A 137 19.99 4.85 19.70
N ASP A 138 20.52 5.97 19.25
CA ASP A 138 21.61 6.01 18.27
C ASP A 138 22.92 5.47 18.87
N LYS A 139 23.19 5.69 20.17
CA LYS A 139 24.33 5.07 20.88
C LYS A 139 24.20 3.55 20.93
N ILE A 140 23.00 3.03 21.23
CA ILE A 140 22.73 1.59 21.18
C ILE A 140 22.95 1.05 19.77
N GLY A 141 22.48 1.76 18.74
CA GLY A 141 22.71 1.38 17.34
C GLY A 141 24.19 1.34 16.95
N LEU A 142 25.01 2.24 17.51
CA LEU A 142 26.46 2.26 17.31
C LEU A 142 27.13 1.02 17.92
N ILE A 143 26.81 0.68 19.16
CA ILE A 143 27.34 -0.52 19.82
C ILE A 143 26.85 -1.79 19.11
N SER A 144 25.58 -1.85 18.75
CA SER A 144 25.05 -2.98 17.97
C SER A 144 25.83 -3.20 16.69
N LYS A 145 26.29 -2.12 16.03
CA LYS A 145 27.10 -2.24 14.81
C LYS A 145 28.48 -2.84 15.02
N LEU A 146 29.10 -2.56 16.16
CA LEU A 146 30.36 -3.17 16.57
C LEU A 146 30.13 -4.65 16.93
N ASN A 147 29.06 -4.96 17.66
CA ASN A 147 28.70 -6.33 18.02
C ASN A 147 28.38 -7.17 16.77
N GLU A 148 27.71 -6.61 15.75
CA GLU A 148 27.52 -7.27 14.44
C GLU A 148 28.83 -7.65 13.75
N ALA A 149 29.92 -6.96 14.06
CA ALA A 149 31.21 -7.26 13.50
C ALA A 149 32.06 -8.22 14.36
N GLY A 150 31.54 -8.68 15.52
CA GLY A 150 32.17 -9.61 16.41
C GLY A 150 32.89 -8.96 17.62
N TYR A 151 32.75 -7.65 17.81
CA TYR A 151 33.36 -6.95 18.96
C TYR A 151 32.37 -6.96 20.15
N ARG A 152 32.33 -8.09 20.85
CA ARG A 152 31.39 -8.38 21.94
C ARG A 152 31.44 -7.37 23.08
N ASP A 153 32.66 -6.99 23.48
CA ASP A 153 32.92 -6.15 24.65
C ASP A 153 32.95 -4.65 24.32
N ALA A 154 32.55 -4.28 23.11
CA ALA A 154 32.56 -2.89 22.67
C ALA A 154 31.67 -2.01 23.55
N ARG A 155 32.23 -0.89 24.03
CA ARG A 155 31.53 0.08 24.88
C ARG A 155 31.92 1.51 24.59
N ILE A 156 31.02 2.44 24.82
CA ILE A 156 31.31 3.87 24.75
C ILE A 156 31.85 4.29 26.12
N LEU A 157 33.13 4.68 26.17
CA LEU A 157 33.77 5.15 27.39
C LEU A 157 33.30 6.57 27.73
N LYS A 158 33.20 7.42 26.73
CA LYS A 158 32.77 8.82 26.89
C LYS A 158 32.17 9.32 25.56
N ASP A 159 31.12 10.09 25.66
CA ASP A 159 30.61 10.92 24.56
C ASP A 159 30.70 12.40 24.94
N SER A 160 31.25 13.22 24.05
CA SER A 160 31.44 14.65 24.27
C SER A 160 30.70 15.42 23.19
N ILE A 161 29.78 16.27 23.61
CA ILE A 161 29.00 17.13 22.73
C ILE A 161 29.46 18.57 22.98
N TYR A 162 29.92 19.26 21.95
CA TYR A 162 30.44 20.61 22.07
C TYR A 162 29.96 21.51 20.92
N TYR A 163 29.86 22.80 21.19
CA TYR A 163 29.49 23.78 20.16
C TYR A 163 30.75 24.17 19.36
N VAL A 164 30.69 23.94 18.06
CA VAL A 164 31.68 24.45 17.09
C VAL A 164 31.34 25.87 16.66
N THR A 165 30.05 26.13 16.49
CA THR A 165 29.45 27.46 16.28
C THR A 165 28.10 27.52 17.04
N PRO A 166 27.54 28.71 17.28
CA PRO A 166 26.29 28.82 18.06
C PRO A 166 25.12 27.95 17.55
N ASP A 167 25.15 27.56 16.26
CA ASP A 167 24.12 26.73 15.60
C ASP A 167 24.60 25.35 15.18
N ARG A 168 25.87 24.96 15.53
CA ARG A 168 26.45 23.67 15.12
C ARG A 168 27.19 22.97 16.24
N LEU A 169 26.89 21.67 16.38
CA LEU A 169 27.54 20.78 17.33
C LEU A 169 28.58 19.89 16.66
N GLY A 170 29.67 19.61 17.37
CA GLY A 170 30.54 18.45 17.15
C GLY A 170 30.21 17.38 18.19
N ILE A 171 30.39 16.12 17.82
CA ILE A 171 30.19 14.97 18.72
C ILE A 171 31.39 14.05 18.59
N ASP A 172 32.09 13.81 19.70
CA ASP A 172 33.20 12.87 19.77
C ASP A 172 32.81 11.68 20.64
N PHE A 173 32.94 10.47 20.08
CA PHE A 173 32.76 9.22 20.80
C PHE A 173 34.12 8.60 21.07
N LYS A 174 34.47 8.44 22.35
CA LYS A 174 35.59 7.62 22.76
C LYS A 174 35.10 6.21 23.03
N ILE A 175 35.52 5.26 22.21
CA ILE A 175 35.04 3.88 22.21
C ILE A 175 36.18 2.97 22.61
N ASP A 176 35.88 2.04 23.48
CA ASP A 176 36.69 0.86 23.71
C ASP A 176 36.09 -0.26 22.85
N GLN A 177 36.76 -0.61 21.78
CA GLN A 177 36.27 -1.59 20.82
C GLN A 177 36.42 -3.03 21.36
N GLY A 178 37.36 -3.28 22.25
CA GLY A 178 37.66 -4.61 22.76
C GLY A 178 38.28 -5.53 21.69
N LYS A 179 38.33 -6.82 21.99
CA LYS A 179 38.80 -7.85 21.05
C LYS A 179 37.70 -8.33 20.15
N LYS A 180 38.07 -8.82 18.97
CA LYS A 180 37.13 -9.47 18.05
C LYS A 180 37.03 -10.94 18.42
N TYR A 181 35.78 -11.44 18.55
CA TYR A 181 35.49 -12.81 18.91
C TYR A 181 34.87 -13.56 17.73
N TYR A 182 34.97 -14.90 17.74
CA TYR A 182 34.46 -15.80 16.72
C TYR A 182 33.66 -16.96 17.34
N PHE A 183 32.66 -17.47 16.62
CA PHE A 183 31.96 -18.69 17.04
C PHE A 183 32.88 -19.91 16.93
N ARG A 184 33.06 -20.66 18.03
CA ARG A 184 33.82 -21.91 18.05
C ARG A 184 32.93 -23.11 17.93
N ASN A 185 32.06 -23.35 18.92
CA ASN A 185 31.12 -24.43 18.93
C ASN A 185 29.72 -23.87 19.25
N ILE A 186 28.70 -24.41 18.57
CA ILE A 186 27.30 -24.11 18.86
C ILE A 186 26.65 -25.44 19.17
N THR A 187 26.15 -25.57 20.39
CA THR A 187 25.46 -26.76 20.88
C THR A 187 24.01 -26.43 21.23
N TRP A 188 23.16 -27.43 21.11
CA TRP A 188 21.73 -27.30 21.43
C TRP A 188 21.39 -28.28 22.55
N THR A 189 20.62 -27.81 23.52
CA THR A 189 20.15 -28.60 24.66
C THR A 189 18.66 -28.38 24.85
N GLY A 190 17.91 -29.48 25.01
CA GLY A 190 16.45 -29.44 25.21
C GLY A 190 15.62 -29.48 23.92
N ASN A 191 16.24 -29.70 22.76
CA ASN A 191 15.58 -29.83 21.46
C ASN A 191 15.15 -31.29 21.21
N SER A 192 13.91 -31.64 21.51
CA SER A 192 13.35 -32.98 21.24
C SER A 192 12.56 -33.06 19.94
N VAL A 193 12.02 -31.94 19.47
CA VAL A 193 11.13 -31.86 18.29
C VAL A 193 11.95 -31.72 16.99
N TYR A 194 12.97 -30.88 17.00
CA TYR A 194 13.80 -30.65 15.84
C TYR A 194 15.24 -31.10 16.09
N SER A 195 15.85 -31.74 15.10
CA SER A 195 17.26 -32.15 15.19
C SER A 195 18.21 -30.96 15.23
N THR A 196 19.38 -31.17 15.81
CA THR A 196 20.46 -30.16 15.84
C THR A 196 20.81 -29.64 14.44
N ASP A 197 20.80 -30.52 13.44
CA ASP A 197 21.12 -30.14 12.06
C ASP A 197 20.06 -29.21 11.45
N GLN A 198 18.78 -29.52 11.67
CA GLN A 198 17.66 -28.64 11.24
C GLN A 198 17.75 -27.25 11.90
N LEU A 199 18.03 -27.20 13.20
CA LEU A 199 18.18 -25.94 13.91
C LEU A 199 19.37 -25.14 13.43
N ASN A 200 20.48 -25.78 13.11
CA ASN A 200 21.67 -25.15 12.54
C ASN A 200 21.41 -24.60 11.13
N GLU A 201 20.62 -25.29 10.30
CA GLU A 201 20.21 -24.79 8.98
C GLU A 201 19.35 -23.52 9.09
N ILE A 202 18.52 -23.43 10.12
CA ILE A 202 17.70 -22.23 10.36
C ILE A 202 18.56 -21.10 10.93
N LEU A 203 19.44 -21.42 11.90
CA LEU A 203 20.35 -20.45 12.53
C LEU A 203 21.36 -19.87 11.56
N LYS A 204 21.83 -20.66 10.58
CA LYS A 204 22.77 -20.24 9.52
C LYS A 204 24.05 -19.55 10.05
N ILE A 205 24.56 -19.96 11.19
CA ILE A 205 25.82 -19.49 11.78
C ILE A 205 26.81 -20.65 11.76
N ARG A 206 28.01 -20.39 11.26
CA ARG A 206 29.06 -21.40 11.12
C ARG A 206 30.21 -21.17 12.09
N LYS A 207 30.89 -22.23 12.44
CA LYS A 207 32.16 -22.16 13.19
C LYS A 207 33.18 -21.27 12.46
N GLY A 208 33.83 -20.39 13.18
CA GLY A 208 34.85 -19.44 12.66
C GLY A 208 34.24 -18.13 12.10
N GLU A 209 32.92 -17.99 12.06
CA GLU A 209 32.29 -16.68 11.74
C GLU A 209 32.47 -15.71 12.92
N PRO A 210 32.52 -14.38 12.64
CA PRO A 210 32.54 -13.37 13.71
C PRO A 210 31.35 -13.56 14.66
N TYR A 211 31.62 -13.38 15.95
CA TYR A 211 30.62 -13.52 17.02
C TYR A 211 29.57 -12.39 16.96
N ASP A 212 28.66 -12.50 16.01
CA ASP A 212 27.58 -11.55 15.79
C ASP A 212 26.37 -11.90 16.65
N VAL A 213 26.33 -11.35 17.87
CA VAL A 213 25.25 -11.54 18.83
C VAL A 213 23.91 -10.99 18.30
N VAL A 214 23.96 -9.91 17.55
CA VAL A 214 22.76 -9.23 17.04
C VAL A 214 22.06 -10.09 15.98
N THR A 215 22.81 -10.63 15.03
CA THR A 215 22.27 -11.55 14.02
C THR A 215 21.83 -12.86 14.66
N MET A 216 22.57 -13.40 15.61
CA MET A 216 22.19 -14.59 16.36
C MET A 216 20.82 -14.40 17.04
N GLN A 217 20.63 -13.32 17.80
CA GLN A 217 19.35 -13.03 18.46
C GLN A 217 18.20 -12.88 17.47
N LYS A 218 18.42 -12.23 16.34
CA LYS A 218 17.41 -12.11 15.28
C LYS A 218 17.02 -13.47 14.69
N ARG A 219 17.94 -14.39 14.51
CA ARG A 219 17.68 -15.74 13.97
C ARG A 219 17.09 -16.69 15.00
N LEU A 220 17.30 -16.42 16.28
CA LEU A 220 16.67 -17.20 17.36
C LEU A 220 15.24 -16.76 17.65
N ASN A 221 15.02 -15.45 17.86
CA ASN A 221 13.79 -14.93 18.44
C ASN A 221 13.00 -13.99 17.52
N GLY A 222 13.35 -13.90 16.26
CA GLY A 222 12.75 -12.96 15.33
C GLY A 222 13.36 -11.57 15.37
N GLY A 223 12.84 -10.67 14.58
CA GLY A 223 13.39 -9.32 14.34
C GLY A 223 14.18 -9.24 13.03
N GLY A 224 14.22 -10.32 12.26
CA GLY A 224 14.62 -10.34 10.86
C GLY A 224 13.61 -9.62 9.96
N LYS A 225 13.86 -9.63 8.66
CA LYS A 225 12.92 -9.09 7.67
C LYS A 225 11.66 -9.95 7.61
N GLN A 226 10.53 -9.34 7.30
CA GLN A 226 9.27 -10.05 7.08
C GLN A 226 9.47 -11.18 6.06
N GLY A 227 9.15 -12.42 6.44
CA GLY A 227 9.38 -13.62 5.63
C GLY A 227 10.61 -14.45 6.02
N ASP A 228 11.54 -13.93 6.83
CA ASP A 228 12.64 -14.73 7.34
C ASP A 228 12.12 -15.75 8.37
N GLN A 229 12.54 -17.00 8.23
CA GLN A 229 12.32 -18.03 9.24
C GLN A 229 13.36 -17.87 10.35
N ASP A 230 12.90 -17.85 11.59
CA ASP A 230 13.72 -17.93 12.78
C ASP A 230 13.34 -19.16 13.63
N VAL A 231 14.20 -19.54 14.55
CA VAL A 231 14.00 -20.76 15.35
C VAL A 231 12.70 -20.69 16.13
N SER A 232 12.40 -19.58 16.79
CA SER A 232 11.16 -19.41 17.56
C SER A 232 9.91 -19.50 16.69
N LYS A 233 9.96 -18.97 15.48
CA LYS A 233 8.83 -19.01 14.56
C LYS A 233 8.51 -20.42 14.09
N VAL A 234 9.54 -21.22 13.77
CA VAL A 234 9.35 -22.62 13.35
C VAL A 234 8.67 -23.43 14.44
N TYR A 235 9.04 -23.25 15.69
CA TYR A 235 8.35 -23.92 16.83
C TYR A 235 6.92 -23.39 17.01
N ARG A 236 6.72 -22.07 16.99
CA ARG A 236 5.40 -21.44 17.15
C ARG A 236 4.44 -21.77 16.01
N ASP A 237 4.93 -22.00 14.81
CA ASP A 237 4.10 -22.43 13.68
C ASP A 237 3.54 -23.83 13.85
N ASN A 238 4.20 -24.65 14.70
CA ASN A 238 3.78 -25.99 15.06
C ASN A 238 3.12 -26.08 16.46
N GLY A 239 2.60 -24.96 16.96
CA GLY A 239 1.83 -24.91 18.19
C GLY A 239 2.62 -24.71 19.48
N TYR A 240 3.95 -24.67 19.44
CA TYR A 240 4.79 -24.48 20.63
C TYR A 240 4.83 -23.01 21.06
N LEU A 241 3.69 -22.49 21.52
CA LEU A 241 3.55 -21.09 21.92
C LEU A 241 4.48 -20.70 23.07
N PHE A 242 4.71 -21.65 24.00
CA PHE A 242 5.53 -21.43 25.19
C PHE A 242 7.02 -21.68 24.94
N PHE A 243 7.40 -21.90 23.69
CA PHE A 243 8.80 -22.09 23.31
C PHE A 243 9.65 -20.90 23.71
N SER A 244 10.80 -21.19 24.27
CA SER A 244 11.86 -20.20 24.52
C SER A 244 13.23 -20.79 24.22
N VAL A 245 14.14 -19.96 23.72
CA VAL A 245 15.54 -20.29 23.49
C VAL A 245 16.42 -19.19 24.08
N THR A 246 17.38 -19.59 24.88
CA THR A 246 18.34 -18.69 25.52
C THR A 246 19.76 -19.11 25.15
N PRO A 247 20.51 -18.27 24.41
CA PRO A 247 21.93 -18.54 24.17
C PRO A 247 22.73 -18.28 25.45
N VAL A 248 23.57 -19.23 25.82
CA VAL A 248 24.47 -19.16 26.99
C VAL A 248 25.90 -19.34 26.49
N GLU A 249 26.77 -18.40 26.84
CA GLU A 249 28.18 -18.52 26.60
C GLU A 249 28.81 -19.48 27.65
N LEU A 250 29.31 -20.62 27.19
CA LEU A 250 29.90 -21.64 28.10
C LEU A 250 31.33 -21.36 28.40
N ASN A 251 32.15 -21.06 27.38
CA ASN A 251 33.58 -20.91 27.53
C ASN A 251 34.12 -19.93 26.48
N ILE A 252 35.10 -19.14 26.89
CA ILE A 252 35.86 -18.24 26.02
C ILE A 252 37.30 -18.68 26.04
N GLN A 253 37.79 -19.14 24.91
CA GLN A 253 39.19 -19.61 24.78
C GLN A 253 39.90 -18.72 23.74
N GLY A 254 40.72 -17.80 24.25
CA GLY A 254 41.40 -16.82 23.43
C GLY A 254 40.42 -15.78 22.82
N ASP A 255 40.15 -15.93 21.54
CA ASP A 255 39.23 -15.10 20.77
C ASP A 255 37.96 -15.87 20.32
N SER A 256 37.77 -17.07 20.82
CA SER A 256 36.73 -17.99 20.36
C SER A 256 35.73 -18.33 21.48
N VAL A 257 34.44 -18.30 21.16
CA VAL A 257 33.33 -18.45 22.09
C VAL A 257 32.55 -19.73 21.79
N ASP A 258 32.32 -20.55 22.83
CA ASP A 258 31.39 -21.66 22.79
C ASP A 258 30.00 -21.19 23.26
N VAL A 259 28.98 -21.47 22.49
CA VAL A 259 27.60 -21.07 22.80
C VAL A 259 26.71 -22.30 22.89
N GLU A 260 25.97 -22.40 23.99
CA GLU A 260 24.94 -23.39 24.17
C GLU A 260 23.56 -22.72 24.01
N MET A 261 22.77 -23.23 23.09
CA MET A 261 21.38 -22.80 22.87
C MET A 261 20.48 -23.64 23.76
N ARG A 262 20.06 -23.11 24.91
CA ARG A 262 19.15 -23.79 25.84
C ARG A 262 17.72 -23.57 25.41
N ILE A 263 17.06 -24.66 25.05
CA ILE A 263 15.68 -24.68 24.56
C ILE A 263 14.77 -25.19 25.68
N SER A 264 13.65 -24.51 25.86
CA SER A 264 12.47 -25.00 26.54
C SER A 264 11.32 -25.04 25.55
N GLU A 265 10.96 -26.22 25.08
CA GLU A 265 9.95 -26.39 24.01
C GLU A 265 8.53 -26.14 24.52
N GLY A 266 8.24 -26.53 25.78
CA GLY A 266 6.90 -26.47 26.31
C GLY A 266 5.96 -27.48 25.67
N LYS A 267 4.65 -27.36 25.92
CA LYS A 267 3.62 -28.14 25.26
C LYS A 267 2.99 -27.40 24.10
N GLN A 268 2.46 -28.13 23.14
CA GLN A 268 1.69 -27.53 22.04
C GLN A 268 0.40 -26.91 22.59
N ALA A 269 0.08 -25.71 22.13
CA ALA A 269 -1.12 -24.96 22.46
C ALA A 269 -2.13 -25.07 21.33
N THR A 270 -3.38 -25.36 21.67
CA THR A 270 -4.52 -25.34 20.77
C THR A 270 -5.30 -24.05 20.91
N LEU A 271 -5.83 -23.56 19.80
CA LEU A 271 -6.70 -22.39 19.79
C LEU A 271 -8.05 -22.74 20.43
N ASN A 272 -8.43 -22.00 21.47
CA ASN A 272 -9.72 -22.18 22.16
C ASN A 272 -10.73 -21.17 21.61
N ASN A 273 -10.57 -19.89 21.87
CA ASN A 273 -11.48 -18.85 21.41
C ASN A 273 -10.80 -17.80 20.54
N ILE A 274 -11.59 -17.23 19.62
CA ILE A 274 -11.20 -16.05 18.83
C ILE A 274 -12.24 -14.97 19.08
N ILE A 275 -11.81 -13.90 19.71
CA ILE A 275 -12.63 -12.77 20.13
C ILE A 275 -12.29 -11.57 19.24
N ILE A 276 -13.32 -10.89 18.76
CA ILE A 276 -13.19 -9.69 17.91
C ILE A 276 -13.91 -8.56 18.62
N ASN A 277 -13.21 -7.49 18.91
CA ASN A 277 -13.73 -6.30 19.60
C ASN A 277 -13.58 -5.05 18.72
N GLY A 278 -14.50 -4.09 18.88
CA GLY A 278 -14.40 -2.76 18.21
C GLY A 278 -15.12 -2.66 16.87
N ASN A 279 -15.74 -3.73 16.39
CA ASN A 279 -16.53 -3.76 15.16
C ASN A 279 -17.98 -3.33 15.43
N THR A 280 -18.23 -2.04 15.57
CA THR A 280 -19.56 -1.49 15.95
C THR A 280 -20.51 -1.36 14.75
N LEU A 281 -19.99 -1.00 13.58
CA LEU A 281 -20.74 -0.84 12.33
C LEU A 281 -20.65 -2.06 11.43
N THR A 282 -19.49 -2.72 11.45
CA THR A 282 -19.17 -3.86 10.58
C THR A 282 -19.56 -5.18 11.27
N ASN A 283 -20.25 -6.05 10.56
CA ASN A 283 -20.62 -7.35 11.08
C ASN A 283 -19.36 -8.18 11.41
N GLU A 284 -19.37 -8.84 12.54
CA GLU A 284 -18.26 -9.69 13.01
C GLU A 284 -17.81 -10.72 11.95
N ARG A 285 -18.75 -11.31 11.22
CA ARG A 285 -18.45 -12.27 10.14
C ARG A 285 -17.49 -11.70 9.07
N VAL A 286 -17.48 -10.36 8.85
CA VAL A 286 -16.58 -9.72 7.89
C VAL A 286 -15.14 -9.82 8.36
N VAL A 287 -14.89 -9.63 9.64
CA VAL A 287 -13.56 -9.80 10.24
C VAL A 287 -13.21 -11.28 10.37
N ARG A 288 -14.12 -12.08 10.92
CA ARG A 288 -13.90 -13.51 11.22
C ARG A 288 -13.55 -14.33 9.98
N ARG A 289 -14.10 -14.02 8.81
CA ARG A 289 -13.79 -14.72 7.55
C ARG A 289 -12.37 -14.43 7.02
N GLN A 290 -11.72 -13.36 7.50
CA GLN A 290 -10.32 -13.04 7.19
C GLN A 290 -9.34 -13.69 8.14
N VAL A 291 -9.82 -14.17 9.28
CA VAL A 291 -8.97 -14.84 10.27
C VAL A 291 -8.61 -16.24 9.76
N ALA A 292 -7.31 -16.49 9.56
CA ALA A 292 -6.80 -17.78 9.11
C ALA A 292 -6.81 -18.83 10.23
N THR A 293 -6.60 -18.40 11.48
CA THR A 293 -6.64 -19.23 12.69
C THR A 293 -8.05 -19.72 12.98
N ARG A 294 -8.19 -20.95 13.52
CA ARG A 294 -9.50 -21.53 13.83
C ARG A 294 -9.48 -22.23 15.18
N PRO A 295 -10.54 -22.11 16.01
CA PRO A 295 -10.68 -22.88 17.23
C PRO A 295 -10.51 -24.38 17.00
N GLY A 296 -9.85 -25.08 17.96
CA GLY A 296 -9.57 -26.49 17.88
C GLY A 296 -8.32 -26.89 17.07
N TYR A 297 -7.68 -25.98 16.36
CA TYR A 297 -6.41 -26.23 15.65
C TYR A 297 -5.22 -25.76 16.49
N LEU A 298 -4.04 -26.26 16.17
CA LEU A 298 -2.80 -25.79 16.78
C LEU A 298 -2.57 -24.32 16.49
N PHE A 299 -1.96 -23.61 17.43
CA PHE A 299 -1.51 -22.24 17.22
C PHE A 299 -0.44 -22.20 16.10
N SER A 300 -0.54 -21.24 15.20
CA SER A 300 0.48 -20.93 14.19
C SER A 300 0.74 -19.44 14.17
N GLN A 301 2.01 -19.07 14.36
CA GLN A 301 2.46 -17.68 14.31
C GLN A 301 2.23 -17.09 12.91
N THR A 302 2.52 -17.87 11.87
CA THR A 302 2.32 -17.45 10.46
C THR A 302 0.85 -17.19 10.16
N ASP A 303 -0.07 -18.06 10.60
CA ASP A 303 -1.51 -17.85 10.40
C ASP A 303 -2.05 -16.70 11.23
N PHE A 304 -1.51 -16.49 12.43
CA PHE A 304 -1.83 -15.35 13.27
C PHE A 304 -1.40 -14.02 12.60
N GLU A 305 -0.15 -13.92 12.16
CA GLU A 305 0.37 -12.74 11.45
C GLU A 305 -0.37 -12.50 10.13
N ARG A 306 -0.74 -13.58 9.45
CA ARG A 306 -1.57 -13.51 8.25
C ARG A 306 -2.95 -12.92 8.57
N SER A 307 -3.58 -13.36 9.66
CA SER A 307 -4.88 -12.84 10.10
C SER A 307 -4.83 -11.33 10.34
N ILE A 308 -3.78 -10.84 11.02
CA ILE A 308 -3.58 -9.41 11.24
C ILE A 308 -3.47 -8.66 9.90
N ARG A 309 -2.67 -9.16 8.95
CA ARG A 309 -2.50 -8.54 7.63
C ARG A 309 -3.80 -8.53 6.82
N GLU A 310 -4.54 -9.64 6.82
CA GLU A 310 -5.82 -9.74 6.10
C GLU A 310 -6.87 -8.80 6.71
N ILE A 311 -6.93 -8.67 8.05
CA ILE A 311 -7.81 -7.68 8.72
C ILE A 311 -7.36 -6.25 8.40
N ALA A 312 -6.06 -5.96 8.46
CA ALA A 312 -5.51 -4.64 8.13
C ALA A 312 -5.78 -4.23 6.66
N SER A 313 -5.88 -5.20 5.76
CA SER A 313 -6.20 -4.97 4.35
C SER A 313 -7.67 -4.61 4.11
N LEU A 314 -8.56 -4.85 5.08
CA LEU A 314 -9.94 -4.41 5.02
C LEU A 314 -10.02 -2.89 5.12
N GLY A 315 -10.60 -2.26 4.12
CA GLY A 315 -10.69 -0.79 4.05
C GLY A 315 -11.51 -0.14 5.17
N GLN A 316 -12.24 -0.92 5.96
CA GLN A 316 -13.11 -0.48 7.04
C GLN A 316 -12.38 -0.24 8.36
N PHE A 317 -11.18 -0.76 8.53
CA PHE A 317 -10.42 -0.69 9.78
C PHE A 317 -9.13 0.09 9.62
N ASP A 318 -8.64 0.63 10.73
CA ASP A 318 -7.34 1.29 10.79
C ASP A 318 -6.22 0.24 10.80
N PRO A 319 -5.38 0.17 9.74
CA PRO A 319 -4.31 -0.82 9.66
C PRO A 319 -3.20 -0.61 10.70
N GLU A 320 -2.97 0.63 11.14
CA GLU A 320 -1.95 0.91 12.16
C GLU A 320 -2.42 0.46 13.53
N ALA A 321 -3.70 0.68 13.83
CA ALA A 321 -4.28 0.27 15.11
C ALA A 321 -4.25 -1.26 15.31
N ILE A 322 -4.59 -2.05 14.27
CA ILE A 322 -4.55 -3.51 14.38
C ILE A 322 -3.14 -4.09 14.38
N ALA A 323 -2.18 -3.42 13.73
CA ALA A 323 -0.78 -3.82 13.71
C ALA A 323 0.00 -3.48 14.98
N ASP A 324 -0.54 -2.59 15.83
CA ASP A 324 0.07 -2.20 17.11
C ASP A 324 -0.02 -3.37 18.11
N ALA A 325 1.11 -3.96 18.44
CA ALA A 325 1.20 -5.08 19.37
C ALA A 325 0.67 -4.78 20.79
N SER A 326 0.59 -3.49 21.16
CA SER A 326 0.12 -3.08 22.49
C SER A 326 -1.40 -2.92 22.56
N LYS A 327 -2.09 -2.72 21.44
CA LYS A 327 -3.52 -2.37 21.40
C LYS A 327 -4.33 -3.23 20.45
N GLY A 328 -3.76 -3.60 19.30
CA GLY A 328 -4.47 -4.21 18.18
C GLY A 328 -4.82 -5.67 18.40
N TYR A 329 -4.09 -6.37 19.26
CA TYR A 329 -4.36 -7.77 19.54
C TYR A 329 -3.81 -8.21 20.91
N SER A 330 -4.33 -9.33 21.39
CA SER A 330 -3.81 -9.98 22.59
C SER A 330 -3.81 -11.49 22.40
N ILE A 331 -2.74 -12.13 22.83
CA ILE A 331 -2.59 -13.58 22.90
C ILE A 331 -2.70 -13.93 24.38
N ILE A 332 -3.76 -14.65 24.78
CA ILE A 332 -4.04 -15.01 26.17
C ILE A 332 -3.82 -16.51 26.34
N PRO A 333 -2.62 -16.93 26.80
CA PRO A 333 -2.31 -18.33 26.99
C PRO A 333 -2.90 -18.88 28.30
N ASN A 334 -3.42 -20.08 28.23
CA ASN A 334 -3.81 -20.86 29.40
C ASN A 334 -2.88 -22.08 29.49
N GLN A 335 -1.90 -22.01 30.37
CA GLN A 335 -0.90 -23.07 30.54
C GLN A 335 -1.48 -24.32 31.17
N LEU A 336 -2.55 -24.21 31.96
CA LEU A 336 -3.17 -25.38 32.63
C LEU A 336 -3.79 -26.35 31.63
N ASN A 337 -4.47 -25.79 30.62
CA ASN A 337 -5.18 -26.56 29.59
C ASN A 337 -4.40 -26.66 28.27
N ASN A 338 -3.22 -26.04 28.18
CA ASN A 338 -2.46 -25.88 26.95
C ASN A 338 -3.31 -25.27 25.79
N THR A 339 -4.12 -24.27 26.13
CA THR A 339 -4.95 -23.57 25.16
C THR A 339 -4.56 -22.10 25.07
N VAL A 340 -5.01 -21.44 24.01
CA VAL A 340 -4.78 -20.00 23.80
C VAL A 340 -6.02 -19.34 23.23
N ASP A 341 -6.40 -18.21 23.80
CA ASP A 341 -7.42 -17.31 23.26
C ASP A 341 -6.74 -16.18 22.48
N LEU A 342 -7.27 -15.89 21.30
CA LEU A 342 -6.81 -14.77 20.47
C LEU A 342 -7.85 -13.66 20.49
N VAL A 343 -7.43 -12.45 20.84
CA VAL A 343 -8.28 -11.27 20.83
C VAL A 343 -7.77 -10.32 19.76
N TYR A 344 -8.64 -9.93 18.82
CA TYR A 344 -8.37 -8.90 17.81
C TYR A 344 -9.19 -7.66 18.16
N ASN A 345 -8.51 -6.56 18.45
CA ASN A 345 -9.13 -5.27 18.73
C ASN A 345 -9.04 -4.41 17.48
N VAL A 346 -10.14 -4.30 16.76
CA VAL A 346 -10.20 -3.49 15.55
C VAL A 346 -10.72 -2.10 15.85
N THR A 347 -10.21 -1.11 15.14
CA THR A 347 -10.71 0.27 15.21
C THR A 347 -11.32 0.64 13.87
N GLU A 348 -12.63 0.89 13.85
CA GLU A 348 -13.32 1.27 12.62
C GLU A 348 -12.95 2.70 12.22
N LYS A 349 -12.76 2.91 10.93
CA LYS A 349 -12.53 4.22 10.33
C LYS A 349 -13.62 4.55 9.31
N PRO A 350 -13.90 5.83 9.05
CA PRO A 350 -14.77 6.23 7.96
C PRO A 350 -14.25 5.64 6.65
N SER A 351 -15.01 4.74 6.05
CA SER A 351 -14.63 4.05 4.82
C SER A 351 -15.35 4.60 3.59
N SER A 352 -16.39 5.40 3.79
CA SER A 352 -17.10 6.09 2.71
C SER A 352 -16.30 7.30 2.24
N GLN A 353 -16.21 7.46 0.93
CA GLN A 353 -15.44 8.52 0.29
C GLN A 353 -16.35 9.34 -0.62
N LEU A 354 -16.24 10.66 -0.52
CA LEU A 354 -16.80 11.61 -1.46
C LEU A 354 -15.66 12.15 -2.31
N GLU A 355 -15.71 11.94 -3.60
CA GLU A 355 -14.78 12.50 -4.58
C GLU A 355 -15.41 13.73 -5.20
N LEU A 356 -14.78 14.88 -5.01
CA LEU A 356 -15.10 16.12 -5.70
C LEU A 356 -13.81 16.64 -6.33
N SER A 357 -13.73 16.63 -7.64
CA SER A 357 -12.60 17.18 -8.34
C SER A 357 -13.05 18.07 -9.49
N GLY A 358 -12.31 19.14 -9.71
CA GLY A 358 -12.51 20.05 -10.80
C GLY A 358 -11.19 20.59 -11.29
N GLY A 359 -11.05 20.74 -12.58
CA GLY A 359 -9.84 21.25 -13.20
C GLY A 359 -10.11 21.90 -14.55
N TRP A 360 -9.26 22.84 -14.94
CA TRP A 360 -9.27 23.44 -16.25
C TRP A 360 -8.13 22.85 -17.07
N GLY A 361 -8.43 22.28 -18.24
CA GLY A 361 -7.44 21.73 -19.15
C GLY A 361 -8.01 21.57 -20.55
N ALA A 362 -7.16 21.63 -21.56
CA ALA A 362 -7.53 21.50 -22.97
C ALA A 362 -8.74 22.41 -23.35
N ASN A 363 -8.76 23.65 -22.87
CA ASN A 363 -9.82 24.64 -23.05
C ASN A 363 -11.19 24.25 -22.51
N THR A 364 -11.29 23.24 -21.66
CA THR A 364 -12.52 22.79 -21.04
C THR A 364 -12.39 22.66 -19.51
N PHE A 365 -13.52 22.75 -18.82
CA PHE A 365 -13.62 22.46 -17.40
C PHE A 365 -14.02 20.99 -17.20
N VAL A 366 -13.20 20.23 -16.49
CA VAL A 366 -13.51 18.85 -16.11
C VAL A 366 -14.03 18.84 -14.69
N ALA A 367 -15.19 18.27 -14.46
CA ALA A 367 -15.74 18.05 -13.14
C ALA A 367 -15.99 16.57 -12.90
N THR A 368 -15.66 16.09 -11.72
CA THR A 368 -15.97 14.73 -11.26
C THR A 368 -16.64 14.80 -9.90
N VAL A 369 -17.75 14.09 -9.78
CA VAL A 369 -18.45 13.85 -8.51
C VAL A 369 -18.58 12.35 -8.35
N GLY A 370 -18.06 11.82 -7.26
CA GLY A 370 -18.11 10.39 -6.97
C GLY A 370 -18.45 10.11 -5.51
N VAL A 371 -19.18 9.05 -5.27
CA VAL A 371 -19.39 8.49 -3.93
C VAL A 371 -19.01 7.04 -3.94
N ASN A 372 -18.29 6.63 -2.89
CA ASN A 372 -17.85 5.25 -2.72
C ASN A 372 -18.10 4.80 -1.27
N PHE A 373 -18.96 3.79 -1.11
CA PHE A 373 -19.33 3.21 0.18
C PHE A 373 -18.71 1.82 0.31
N ASN A 374 -17.61 1.72 1.08
CA ASN A 374 -16.84 0.48 1.19
C ASN A 374 -17.35 -0.53 2.22
N ASN A 375 -18.38 -0.20 2.97
CA ASN A 375 -18.98 -1.07 3.98
C ASN A 375 -20.49 -1.26 3.76
N PHE A 376 -20.94 -1.20 2.52
CA PHE A 376 -22.34 -1.35 2.16
C PHE A 376 -22.89 -2.73 2.54
N SER A 377 -24.18 -2.81 2.83
CA SER A 377 -24.89 -4.06 3.14
C SER A 377 -26.22 -4.15 2.42
N THR A 378 -26.30 -5.03 1.42
CA THR A 378 -27.57 -5.34 0.74
C THR A 378 -28.58 -6.03 1.67
N LYS A 379 -28.11 -6.77 2.68
CA LYS A 379 -28.97 -7.49 3.62
C LYS A 379 -29.70 -6.58 4.60
N ARG A 380 -29.12 -5.40 4.86
CA ARG A 380 -29.67 -4.42 5.80
C ARG A 380 -30.41 -3.27 5.11
N LEU A 381 -30.79 -3.42 3.85
CA LEU A 381 -31.54 -2.41 3.09
C LEU A 381 -32.83 -1.98 3.77
N PHE A 382 -33.52 -2.92 4.44
CA PHE A 382 -34.79 -2.65 5.14
C PHE A 382 -34.60 -2.36 6.65
N ASP A 383 -33.37 -2.39 7.17
CA ASP A 383 -33.05 -2.04 8.56
C ASP A 383 -32.71 -0.54 8.64
N LYS A 384 -33.66 0.27 9.09
CA LYS A 384 -33.50 1.72 9.24
C LYS A 384 -32.33 2.10 10.16
N ASN A 385 -32.00 1.28 11.16
CA ASN A 385 -30.91 1.56 12.11
C ASN A 385 -29.52 1.37 11.48
N ALA A 386 -29.44 0.69 10.34
CA ALA A 386 -28.19 0.46 9.61
C ALA A 386 -27.80 1.61 8.66
N TRP A 387 -28.72 2.56 8.40
CA TRP A 387 -28.51 3.65 7.44
C TRP A 387 -27.65 4.78 8.01
N ARG A 388 -26.38 4.99 7.44
CA ARG A 388 -25.43 6.04 7.86
C ARG A 388 -24.48 6.45 6.71
N PRO A 389 -24.85 7.14 5.66
CA PRO A 389 -26.17 7.44 5.06
C PRO A 389 -26.76 6.28 4.24
N VAL A 390 -26.03 5.21 4.01
CA VAL A 390 -26.44 3.95 3.37
C VAL A 390 -26.38 2.82 4.39
N PRO A 391 -27.09 1.70 4.16
CA PRO A 391 -27.00 0.56 5.07
C PRO A 391 -25.59 -0.02 5.07
N LEU A 392 -24.98 -0.11 6.26
CA LEU A 392 -23.61 -0.53 6.47
C LEU A 392 -23.52 -1.90 7.17
N GLY A 393 -22.41 -2.61 6.98
CA GLY A 393 -22.05 -3.76 7.81
C GLY A 393 -21.44 -4.97 7.10
N ASP A 394 -21.54 -5.15 5.79
CA ASP A 394 -21.13 -6.37 5.09
C ASP A 394 -19.84 -6.24 4.28
N ALA A 395 -19.18 -5.09 4.34
CA ALA A 395 -17.99 -4.77 3.54
C ALA A 395 -18.18 -4.93 2.02
N GLN A 396 -19.41 -4.77 1.56
CA GLN A 396 -19.70 -4.61 0.13
C GLN A 396 -19.26 -3.22 -0.31
N ASN A 397 -18.86 -3.10 -1.57
CA ASN A 397 -18.54 -1.81 -2.16
C ASN A 397 -19.67 -1.37 -3.08
N LEU A 398 -20.15 -0.15 -2.87
CA LEU A 398 -21.12 0.50 -3.75
C LEU A 398 -20.54 1.84 -4.20
N SER A 399 -20.36 2.02 -5.50
CA SER A 399 -19.81 3.24 -6.07
C SER A 399 -20.71 3.84 -7.14
N LEU A 400 -20.78 5.15 -7.16
CA LEU A 400 -21.41 5.94 -8.20
C LEU A 400 -20.49 7.09 -8.54
N ARG A 401 -20.12 7.22 -9.81
CA ARG A 401 -19.24 8.26 -10.30
C ARG A 401 -19.82 8.95 -11.52
N PHE A 402 -19.91 10.24 -11.46
CA PHE A 402 -20.27 11.11 -12.57
C PHE A 402 -19.08 11.98 -12.94
N GLN A 403 -18.74 12.01 -14.21
CA GLN A 403 -17.67 12.84 -14.75
C GLN A 403 -18.13 13.56 -15.99
N THR A 404 -17.82 14.83 -16.10
CA THR A 404 -18.16 15.61 -17.28
C THR A 404 -17.08 16.67 -17.55
N ASN A 405 -16.86 16.97 -18.83
CA ASN A 405 -16.19 18.18 -19.24
C ASN A 405 -17.13 19.11 -20.06
N GLY A 406 -18.37 19.16 -19.64
CA GLY A 406 -19.42 19.93 -20.29
C GLY A 406 -19.99 19.25 -21.52
N THR A 407 -19.70 19.78 -22.70
CA THR A 407 -20.31 19.34 -23.95
C THR A 407 -19.60 18.18 -24.63
N TYR A 408 -18.27 18.05 -24.39
CA TYR A 408 -17.43 17.08 -25.09
C TYR A 408 -17.56 15.66 -24.55
N TYR A 409 -17.58 15.51 -23.24
CA TYR A 409 -17.56 14.20 -22.59
C TYR A 409 -18.44 14.17 -21.35
N THR A 410 -19.23 13.12 -21.21
CA THR A 410 -20.01 12.83 -20.00
C THR A 410 -19.97 11.33 -19.73
N SER A 411 -19.68 10.94 -18.51
CA SER A 411 -19.65 9.54 -18.08
C SER A 411 -20.35 9.36 -16.74
N LEU A 412 -21.17 8.33 -16.66
CA LEU A 412 -21.81 7.85 -15.44
C LEU A 412 -21.42 6.39 -15.24
N VAL A 413 -20.85 6.08 -14.09
CA VAL A 413 -20.41 4.71 -13.74
C VAL A 413 -21.04 4.31 -12.41
N PHE A 414 -21.73 3.18 -12.43
CA PHE A 414 -22.24 2.50 -11.26
C PHE A 414 -21.44 1.21 -11.04
N GLY A 415 -20.96 0.98 -9.81
CA GLY A 415 -20.23 -0.23 -9.44
C GLY A 415 -20.75 -0.83 -8.16
N PHE A 416 -20.87 -2.16 -8.13
CA PHE A 416 -21.19 -2.94 -6.95
C PHE A 416 -20.22 -4.13 -6.85
N SER A 417 -19.67 -4.36 -5.66
CA SER A 417 -18.80 -5.51 -5.40
C SER A 417 -19.14 -6.18 -4.08
N GLU A 418 -19.35 -7.49 -4.13
CA GLU A 418 -19.51 -8.36 -2.97
C GLU A 418 -18.26 -9.27 -2.88
N PRO A 419 -17.37 -9.10 -1.90
CA PRO A 419 -16.14 -9.87 -1.82
C PRO A 419 -16.33 -11.34 -1.40
N TRP A 420 -17.51 -11.71 -0.85
CA TRP A 420 -17.79 -13.05 -0.36
C TRP A 420 -19.20 -13.51 -0.72
N LEU A 421 -19.49 -13.64 -1.98
CA LEU A 421 -20.82 -13.90 -2.54
C LEU A 421 -21.60 -15.03 -1.83
N PHE A 422 -20.92 -16.14 -1.53
CA PHE A 422 -21.54 -17.29 -0.87
C PHE A 422 -21.19 -17.43 0.62
N GLY A 423 -20.45 -16.47 1.17
CA GLY A 423 -20.06 -16.42 2.60
C GLY A 423 -19.10 -17.51 3.09
N LYS A 424 -18.87 -18.59 2.35
CA LYS A 424 -18.03 -19.73 2.74
C LYS A 424 -16.65 -19.74 2.13
N LYS A 425 -16.51 -19.17 0.94
CA LYS A 425 -15.25 -19.10 0.17
C LYS A 425 -15.02 -17.66 -0.30
N PRO A 426 -13.77 -17.23 -0.46
CA PRO A 426 -13.45 -15.91 -1.01
C PRO A 426 -13.76 -15.86 -2.52
N THR A 427 -15.05 -15.76 -2.83
CA THR A 427 -15.58 -15.61 -4.17
C THR A 427 -16.21 -14.23 -4.29
N SER A 428 -15.60 -13.36 -5.08
CA SER A 428 -16.10 -12.00 -5.31
C SER A 428 -17.09 -11.97 -6.46
N LEU A 429 -18.14 -11.18 -6.32
CA LEU A 429 -19.02 -10.75 -7.42
C LEU A 429 -18.76 -9.28 -7.68
N ASN A 430 -18.55 -8.92 -8.93
CA ASN A 430 -18.41 -7.54 -9.37
C ASN A 430 -19.46 -7.26 -10.46
N LEU A 431 -20.27 -6.23 -10.23
CA LEU A 431 -21.25 -5.73 -11.18
C LEU A 431 -20.90 -4.30 -11.52
N GLN A 432 -20.92 -3.96 -12.80
CA GLN A 432 -20.70 -2.60 -13.25
C GLN A 432 -21.67 -2.26 -14.36
N ALA A 433 -22.23 -1.06 -14.30
CA ALA A 433 -22.99 -0.47 -15.40
C ALA A 433 -22.44 0.92 -15.67
N TYR A 434 -22.29 1.27 -16.93
CA TYR A 434 -21.81 2.60 -17.28
C TYR A 434 -22.48 3.12 -18.55
N TYR A 435 -22.54 4.45 -18.61
CA TYR A 435 -22.94 5.21 -19.76
C TYR A 435 -21.87 6.27 -20.04
N THR A 436 -21.42 6.35 -21.27
CA THR A 436 -20.49 7.38 -21.72
C THR A 436 -21.00 8.02 -22.98
N ARG A 437 -21.01 9.33 -23.02
CA ARG A 437 -21.34 10.14 -24.20
C ARG A 437 -20.15 11.02 -24.56
N GLN A 438 -19.76 11.01 -25.80
CA GLN A 438 -18.70 11.87 -26.35
C GLN A 438 -19.19 12.54 -27.63
N THR A 439 -18.84 13.82 -27.81
CA THR A 439 -19.11 14.56 -29.04
C THR A 439 -17.78 14.99 -29.68
N ASP A 440 -17.78 15.21 -30.98
CA ASP A 440 -16.59 15.64 -31.74
C ASP A 440 -16.32 17.16 -31.63
N SER A 441 -17.16 17.89 -30.93
CA SER A 441 -17.08 19.34 -30.86
C SER A 441 -15.98 19.82 -29.93
N TYR A 442 -14.81 20.06 -30.48
CA TYR A 442 -13.66 20.68 -29.79
C TYR A 442 -13.80 22.20 -29.67
N LEU A 443 -14.85 22.80 -30.23
CA LEU A 443 -15.02 24.25 -30.31
C LEU A 443 -15.96 24.78 -29.21
N ALA A 444 -15.31 25.54 -28.36
CA ALA A 444 -15.77 26.74 -27.68
C ALA A 444 -17.27 26.94 -27.48
N ILE A 445 -17.67 27.02 -26.20
CA ILE A 445 -18.69 27.94 -25.68
C ILE A 445 -19.85 28.20 -26.66
N GLY A 446 -20.88 27.35 -26.61
CA GLY A 446 -22.21 27.74 -27.09
C GLY A 446 -22.78 27.09 -28.34
N LEU A 447 -22.06 26.25 -29.09
CA LEU A 447 -22.56 25.53 -30.23
C LEU A 447 -22.48 24.02 -30.00
N LEU A 448 -23.51 23.48 -29.39
CA LEU A 448 -23.77 22.03 -29.27
C LEU A 448 -24.09 21.46 -30.65
N SER A 449 -23.10 20.98 -31.38
CA SER A 449 -23.41 20.08 -32.49
C SER A 449 -23.77 18.71 -31.90
N ASN A 450 -25.05 18.40 -31.80
CA ASN A 450 -25.55 17.05 -31.51
C ASN A 450 -25.46 16.14 -32.75
N ASP A 451 -24.78 16.57 -33.79
CA ASP A 451 -24.74 15.87 -35.06
C ASP A 451 -23.68 14.79 -35.11
N LYS A 452 -22.63 14.92 -34.27
CA LYS A 452 -21.52 13.96 -34.19
C LYS A 452 -21.40 13.44 -32.78
N VAL A 453 -21.96 12.29 -32.51
CA VAL A 453 -22.06 11.74 -31.15
C VAL A 453 -21.67 10.26 -31.13
N MET A 454 -20.89 9.87 -30.14
CA MET A 454 -20.70 8.50 -29.74
C MET A 454 -21.30 8.29 -28.36
N GLN A 455 -22.13 7.30 -28.20
CA GLN A 455 -22.67 6.83 -26.93
C GLN A 455 -22.25 5.39 -26.70
N VAL A 456 -21.79 5.10 -25.48
CA VAL A 456 -21.42 3.75 -25.07
C VAL A 456 -22.22 3.38 -23.83
N TYR A 457 -22.97 2.32 -23.92
CA TYR A 457 -23.66 1.70 -22.78
C TYR A 457 -22.94 0.40 -22.46
N GLY A 458 -22.59 0.18 -21.21
CA GLY A 458 -21.94 -1.04 -20.80
C GLY A 458 -22.54 -1.64 -19.54
N PHE A 459 -22.59 -2.97 -19.54
CA PHE A 459 -22.91 -3.77 -18.37
C PHE A 459 -21.91 -4.90 -18.26
N SER A 460 -21.35 -5.10 -17.08
CA SER A 460 -20.46 -6.23 -16.79
C SER A 460 -20.83 -6.93 -15.50
N ALA A 461 -20.71 -8.24 -15.50
CA ALA A 461 -20.88 -9.10 -14.34
C ALA A 461 -19.72 -10.10 -14.29
N GLY A 462 -18.99 -10.13 -13.18
CA GLY A 462 -17.82 -10.98 -13.05
C GLY A 462 -17.73 -11.66 -11.70
N ILE A 463 -17.21 -12.88 -11.69
CA ILE A 463 -16.98 -13.69 -10.49
C ILE A 463 -15.49 -14.01 -10.43
N GLY A 464 -14.85 -13.61 -9.33
CA GLY A 464 -13.46 -13.93 -9.02
C GLY A 464 -13.38 -14.95 -7.88
N THR A 465 -12.63 -16.02 -8.05
CA THR A 465 -12.48 -17.07 -7.04
C THR A 465 -11.00 -17.32 -6.76
N ARG A 466 -10.59 -17.19 -5.49
CA ARG A 466 -9.23 -17.57 -5.07
C ARG A 466 -9.10 -19.09 -5.05
N LEU A 467 -8.13 -19.59 -5.78
CA LEU A 467 -7.83 -21.02 -5.86
C LEU A 467 -6.98 -21.46 -4.66
N LYS A 468 -7.04 -22.75 -4.34
CA LYS A 468 -6.19 -23.34 -3.29
C LYS A 468 -5.01 -24.10 -3.87
N TRP A 469 -5.10 -24.49 -5.11
CA TRP A 469 -4.07 -25.23 -5.86
C TRP A 469 -3.74 -24.47 -7.15
N PRO A 470 -2.48 -24.36 -7.55
CA PRO A 470 -1.25 -24.93 -6.94
C PRO A 470 -0.84 -24.19 -5.64
N ASP A 471 -1.21 -22.93 -5.45
CA ASP A 471 -1.01 -22.15 -4.23
C ASP A 471 -2.16 -21.17 -3.99
N ASN A 472 -2.18 -20.52 -2.82
CA ASN A 472 -3.24 -19.60 -2.40
C ASN A 472 -3.16 -18.20 -3.07
N TYR A 473 -2.23 -17.98 -3.98
CA TYR A 473 -2.05 -16.69 -4.67
C TYR A 473 -2.77 -16.63 -6.01
N PHE A 474 -3.29 -17.77 -6.50
CA PHE A 474 -4.05 -17.80 -7.76
C PHE A 474 -5.48 -17.32 -7.59
N VAL A 475 -5.93 -16.49 -8.53
CA VAL A 475 -7.30 -16.02 -8.67
C VAL A 475 -7.78 -16.34 -10.09
N LEU A 476 -8.87 -17.08 -10.18
CA LEU A 476 -9.60 -17.32 -11.43
C LEU A 476 -10.77 -16.34 -11.50
N TYR A 477 -10.81 -15.54 -12.56
CA TYR A 477 -11.90 -14.62 -12.84
C TYR A 477 -12.67 -15.06 -14.09
N ASN A 478 -13.99 -15.00 -14.01
CA ASN A 478 -14.91 -15.23 -15.11
C ASN A 478 -15.85 -14.04 -15.20
N GLY A 479 -15.96 -13.41 -16.35
CA GLY A 479 -16.78 -12.22 -16.53
C GLY A 479 -17.54 -12.23 -17.83
N LEU A 480 -18.78 -11.76 -17.78
CA LEU A 480 -19.60 -11.44 -18.93
C LEU A 480 -19.64 -9.93 -19.08
N ASN A 481 -19.37 -9.44 -20.27
CA ASN A 481 -19.42 -8.02 -20.59
C ASN A 481 -20.28 -7.78 -21.81
N TRP A 482 -21.19 -6.82 -21.72
CA TRP A 482 -22.03 -6.40 -22.82
C TRP A 482 -21.93 -4.89 -23.00
N GLN A 483 -21.40 -4.47 -24.15
CA GLN A 483 -21.26 -3.07 -24.54
C GLN A 483 -22.07 -2.79 -25.79
N ILE A 484 -22.65 -1.61 -25.84
CA ILE A 484 -23.39 -1.11 -27.01
C ILE A 484 -22.74 0.21 -27.40
N TYR A 485 -22.17 0.25 -28.58
CA TYR A 485 -21.65 1.46 -29.22
C TYR A 485 -22.75 2.02 -30.14
N ASP A 486 -23.16 3.25 -29.93
CA ASP A 486 -24.14 3.96 -30.74
C ASP A 486 -23.46 5.18 -31.35
N LEU A 487 -23.21 5.14 -32.66
CA LEU A 487 -22.50 6.16 -33.40
C LEU A 487 -23.48 6.94 -34.27
N LYS A 488 -23.39 8.27 -34.27
CA LYS A 488 -24.14 9.16 -35.14
C LYS A 488 -23.17 10.16 -35.76
N ASN A 489 -23.01 10.07 -37.09
CA ASN A 489 -22.08 10.93 -37.87
C ASN A 489 -20.69 11.03 -37.25
N TRP A 490 -20.23 9.96 -36.56
CA TRP A 490 -18.99 9.98 -35.81
C TRP A 490 -17.81 9.98 -36.77
N ILE A 491 -17.13 11.08 -36.89
CA ILE A 491 -15.93 11.19 -37.72
C ILE A 491 -14.74 10.94 -36.81
N SER A 492 -14.24 9.75 -36.83
CA SER A 492 -12.97 9.48 -36.18
C SER A 492 -12.12 8.55 -37.03
N GLY A 493 -10.86 8.83 -37.18
CA GLY A 493 -9.88 7.89 -37.72
C GLY A 493 -9.68 6.63 -36.87
N TYR A 494 -10.54 6.43 -35.87
CA TYR A 494 -10.44 5.32 -34.93
C TYR A 494 -11.44 4.18 -35.22
N PHE A 495 -12.45 4.40 -36.10
CA PHE A 495 -13.47 3.40 -36.41
C PHE A 495 -13.58 3.13 -37.91
N MET A 496 -14.02 1.93 -38.23
CA MET A 496 -14.26 1.50 -39.59
C MET A 496 -15.58 2.05 -40.18
N PHE A 497 -16.49 2.59 -39.33
CA PHE A 497 -17.76 3.16 -39.76
C PHE A 497 -18.18 4.33 -38.85
N ASN A 498 -19.06 5.19 -39.36
CA ASN A 498 -19.40 6.48 -38.71
C ASN A 498 -20.80 6.51 -38.12
N ASP A 499 -21.70 5.64 -38.62
CA ASP A 499 -23.10 5.60 -38.24
C ASP A 499 -23.56 4.18 -37.97
N GLY A 500 -24.32 4.01 -36.90
CA GLY A 500 -24.98 2.74 -36.58
C GLY A 500 -24.70 2.28 -35.13
N ARG A 501 -25.28 1.14 -34.82
CA ARG A 501 -25.22 0.54 -33.50
C ARG A 501 -24.48 -0.81 -33.53
N SER A 502 -23.50 -0.96 -32.66
CA SER A 502 -22.73 -2.19 -32.53
C SER A 502 -22.84 -2.79 -31.13
N HIS A 503 -23.05 -4.09 -31.04
CA HIS A 503 -23.12 -4.84 -29.81
C HIS A 503 -21.86 -5.69 -29.62
N ASN A 504 -21.17 -5.52 -28.50
CA ASN A 504 -20.03 -6.33 -28.07
C ASN A 504 -20.43 -7.14 -26.83
N LEU A 505 -20.79 -8.41 -27.05
CA LEU A 505 -21.05 -9.37 -25.98
C LEU A 505 -19.86 -10.28 -25.86
N SER A 506 -19.10 -10.17 -24.78
CA SER A 506 -17.88 -10.92 -24.58
C SER A 506 -17.85 -11.64 -23.24
N TYR A 507 -17.23 -12.82 -23.23
CA TYR A 507 -16.91 -13.61 -22.05
C TYR A 507 -15.42 -13.61 -21.83
N THR A 508 -15.01 -13.24 -20.61
CA THR A 508 -13.59 -13.15 -20.24
C THR A 508 -13.26 -14.19 -19.18
N VAL A 509 -12.22 -14.98 -19.43
CA VAL A 509 -11.58 -15.83 -18.43
C VAL A 509 -10.19 -15.27 -18.16
N SER A 510 -9.86 -15.06 -16.90
CA SER A 510 -8.54 -14.59 -16.51
C SER A 510 -7.99 -15.38 -15.32
N LEU A 511 -6.76 -15.81 -15.43
CA LEU A 511 -6.00 -16.42 -14.35
C LEU A 511 -4.88 -15.47 -13.94
N SER A 512 -4.86 -15.07 -12.69
CA SER A 512 -3.83 -14.19 -12.14
C SER A 512 -3.20 -14.80 -10.89
N ARG A 513 -1.91 -14.51 -10.68
CA ARG A 513 -1.16 -14.91 -9.49
C ARG A 513 -0.30 -13.74 -9.04
N ASN A 514 -0.45 -13.35 -7.80
CA ASN A 514 0.38 -12.30 -7.22
C ASN A 514 1.00 -12.79 -5.89
N SER A 515 2.31 -13.03 -5.92
CA SER A 515 3.10 -13.45 -4.76
C SER A 515 4.15 -12.41 -4.36
N THR A 516 3.94 -11.14 -4.72
CA THR A 516 4.86 -10.06 -4.35
C THR A 516 4.85 -9.81 -2.84
N ASP A 517 6.02 -9.51 -2.28
CA ASP A 517 6.22 -9.24 -0.85
C ASP A 517 5.54 -7.95 -0.38
N GLN A 518 5.39 -6.97 -1.27
CA GLN A 518 4.78 -5.66 -0.99
C GLN A 518 3.93 -5.20 -2.17
N MET A 519 2.85 -4.46 -1.88
CA MET A 519 1.97 -3.90 -2.90
C MET A 519 2.65 -2.74 -3.64
N ILE A 520 3.35 -1.87 -2.91
CA ILE A 520 4.08 -0.72 -3.45
C ILE A 520 5.57 -1.03 -3.33
N TYR A 521 6.30 -0.91 -4.44
CA TYR A 521 7.74 -1.21 -4.52
C TYR A 521 8.12 -2.64 -4.12
N PRO A 522 7.57 -3.67 -4.80
CA PRO A 522 7.95 -5.07 -4.55
C PRO A 522 9.45 -5.28 -4.69
N ARG A 523 10.00 -6.14 -3.83
CA ARG A 523 11.42 -6.51 -3.84
C ARG A 523 11.65 -7.95 -4.26
N MET A 524 10.69 -8.80 -3.97
CA MET A 524 10.73 -10.23 -4.29
C MET A 524 9.34 -10.71 -4.68
N GLY A 525 9.30 -11.82 -5.42
CA GLY A 525 8.07 -12.46 -5.84
C GLY A 525 7.73 -12.23 -7.30
N SER A 526 6.55 -12.64 -7.70
CA SER A 526 6.11 -12.55 -9.09
C SER A 526 4.65 -12.12 -9.17
N ASN A 527 4.30 -11.44 -10.25
CA ASN A 527 2.93 -11.14 -10.63
C ASN A 527 2.72 -11.64 -12.05
N PHE A 528 1.79 -12.56 -12.22
CA PHE A 528 1.46 -13.19 -13.51
C PHE A 528 -0.02 -13.00 -13.78
N SER A 529 -0.38 -12.73 -15.02
CA SER A 529 -1.77 -12.73 -15.47
C SER A 529 -1.89 -13.25 -16.90
N ALA A 530 -2.87 -14.11 -17.15
CA ALA A 530 -3.27 -14.54 -18.47
C ALA A 530 -4.77 -14.34 -18.61
N SER A 531 -5.22 -13.71 -19.68
CA SER A 531 -6.64 -13.48 -19.94
C SER A 531 -7.00 -13.81 -21.37
N LEU A 532 -8.17 -14.41 -21.52
CA LEU A 532 -8.79 -14.73 -22.78
C LEU A 532 -10.19 -14.11 -22.80
N GLN A 533 -10.43 -13.27 -23.77
CA GLN A 533 -11.75 -12.68 -24.02
C GLN A 533 -12.29 -13.21 -25.34
N LEU A 534 -13.50 -13.71 -25.30
CA LEU A 534 -14.18 -14.37 -26.42
C LEU A 534 -15.53 -13.74 -26.68
N THR A 535 -15.85 -13.48 -27.91
CA THR A 535 -17.22 -13.19 -28.33
C THR A 535 -17.80 -14.40 -29.05
N PRO A 536 -19.13 -14.54 -29.15
CA PRO A 536 -19.73 -15.55 -30.02
C PRO A 536 -19.31 -15.33 -31.49
N PRO A 537 -19.01 -16.39 -32.24
CA PRO A 537 -18.62 -16.30 -33.65
C PRO A 537 -19.83 -16.14 -34.56
N TYR A 538 -20.45 -14.98 -34.49
CA TYR A 538 -21.72 -14.69 -35.18
C TYR A 538 -21.65 -14.93 -36.68
N SER A 539 -20.53 -14.62 -37.33
CA SER A 539 -20.36 -14.78 -38.78
C SER A 539 -20.44 -16.23 -39.25
N LEU A 540 -20.02 -17.18 -38.40
CA LEU A 540 -20.05 -18.62 -38.78
C LEU A 540 -21.46 -19.23 -38.82
N PHE A 541 -22.43 -18.59 -38.16
CA PHE A 541 -23.81 -19.04 -38.08
C PHE A 541 -24.74 -18.32 -39.04
N ARG A 542 -24.24 -17.37 -39.85
CA ARG A 542 -25.03 -16.61 -40.77
C ARG A 542 -25.38 -17.44 -42.02
N LYS A 543 -26.63 -17.35 -42.44
CA LYS A 543 -27.22 -18.04 -43.62
C LYS A 543 -27.88 -17.08 -44.60
N LYS A 544 -27.74 -15.76 -44.41
CA LYS A 544 -28.28 -14.72 -45.29
C LYS A 544 -27.15 -13.79 -45.73
N ASP A 545 -27.09 -13.51 -47.01
CA ASP A 545 -26.19 -12.52 -47.58
C ASP A 545 -26.94 -11.20 -47.76
N LEU A 546 -26.69 -10.24 -46.88
CA LEU A 546 -27.34 -8.92 -46.93
C LEU A 546 -26.82 -8.05 -48.09
N GLY A 547 -25.66 -8.40 -48.66
CA GLY A 547 -25.07 -7.70 -49.81
C GLY A 547 -25.65 -8.15 -51.17
N ASN A 548 -26.37 -9.27 -51.22
CA ASN A 548 -27.07 -9.79 -52.39
C ASN A 548 -28.54 -9.95 -52.11
N LEU A 549 -29.38 -9.30 -52.92
CA LEU A 549 -30.84 -9.33 -52.80
C LEU A 549 -31.42 -10.21 -53.92
N ASP A 550 -32.52 -10.92 -53.61
CA ASP A 550 -33.29 -11.63 -54.60
C ASP A 550 -34.17 -10.66 -55.41
N ALA A 551 -34.92 -11.20 -56.39
CA ALA A 551 -35.81 -10.41 -57.24
C ALA A 551 -36.94 -9.69 -56.45
N GLY A 552 -37.21 -10.12 -55.23
CA GLY A 552 -38.18 -9.51 -54.30
C GLY A 552 -37.59 -8.53 -53.32
N GLY A 553 -36.27 -8.21 -53.42
CA GLY A 553 -35.55 -7.30 -52.52
C GLY A 553 -35.17 -7.89 -51.16
N ASN A 554 -35.27 -9.23 -50.98
CA ASN A 554 -34.94 -9.88 -49.75
C ASN A 554 -33.48 -10.43 -49.78
N PRO A 555 -32.75 -10.45 -48.65
CA PRO A 555 -31.44 -11.05 -48.58
C PRO A 555 -31.39 -12.51 -49.04
N VAL A 556 -30.49 -12.82 -49.96
CA VAL A 556 -30.34 -14.17 -50.51
C VAL A 556 -29.89 -15.15 -49.41
N ARG A 557 -30.61 -16.28 -49.34
CA ARG A 557 -30.17 -17.40 -48.48
C ARG A 557 -29.01 -18.16 -49.13
N VAL A 558 -27.97 -18.41 -48.32
CA VAL A 558 -26.78 -19.17 -48.71
C VAL A 558 -26.68 -20.47 -47.93
N SER A 559 -26.08 -21.50 -48.54
CA SER A 559 -25.88 -22.81 -47.92
C SER A 559 -24.78 -22.76 -46.86
N SER A 560 -23.77 -21.91 -47.05
CA SER A 560 -22.64 -21.77 -46.16
C SER A 560 -22.30 -20.31 -45.94
N TYR A 561 -21.82 -19.96 -44.72
CA TYR A 561 -21.26 -18.63 -44.43
C TYR A 561 -20.09 -18.24 -45.34
N LYS A 562 -19.43 -19.27 -45.94
CA LYS A 562 -18.31 -19.05 -46.87
C LYS A 562 -18.75 -18.43 -48.20
N ASP A 563 -20.03 -18.56 -48.53
CA ASP A 563 -20.62 -18.08 -49.80
C ASP A 563 -21.06 -16.59 -49.64
N ILE A 564 -21.06 -16.04 -48.45
CA ILE A 564 -21.43 -14.65 -48.19
C ILE A 564 -20.33 -13.69 -48.65
N ASN A 565 -20.75 -12.64 -49.34
CA ASN A 565 -19.89 -11.55 -49.73
C ASN A 565 -20.02 -10.36 -48.78
N TYR A 566 -19.29 -10.38 -47.68
CA TYR A 566 -19.32 -9.35 -46.65
C TYR A 566 -18.84 -7.97 -47.12
N ASP A 567 -18.11 -7.87 -48.21
CA ASP A 567 -17.60 -6.59 -48.75
C ASP A 567 -18.70 -5.73 -49.36
N LYS A 568 -19.83 -6.35 -49.73
CA LYS A 568 -21.04 -5.67 -50.19
C LYS A 568 -21.97 -5.23 -49.07
N TRP A 569 -21.70 -5.61 -47.84
CA TRP A 569 -22.53 -5.22 -46.70
C TRP A 569 -22.29 -3.79 -46.27
N ALA A 570 -23.34 -3.10 -45.85
CA ALA A 570 -23.18 -1.83 -45.16
C ALA A 570 -22.41 -2.07 -43.86
N SER A 571 -21.51 -1.16 -43.52
CA SER A 571 -20.64 -1.28 -42.31
C SER A 571 -21.46 -1.44 -41.03
N ALA A 572 -22.59 -0.73 -40.91
CA ALA A 572 -23.50 -0.85 -39.76
C ALA A 572 -24.10 -2.24 -39.61
N ASP A 573 -24.42 -2.93 -40.71
CA ASP A 573 -24.94 -4.29 -40.69
C ASP A 573 -23.83 -5.33 -40.44
N ARG A 574 -22.64 -5.11 -41.03
CA ARG A 574 -21.47 -5.96 -40.85
C ARG A 574 -21.04 -5.98 -39.39
N TYR A 575 -20.90 -4.83 -38.75
CA TYR A 575 -20.42 -4.67 -37.39
C TYR A 575 -21.50 -4.56 -36.32
N LYS A 576 -22.78 -4.88 -36.66
CA LYS A 576 -23.87 -4.89 -35.69
C LYS A 576 -23.59 -5.77 -34.47
N TRP A 577 -22.95 -6.92 -34.66
CA TRP A 577 -22.49 -7.79 -33.63
C TRP A 577 -20.95 -8.01 -33.83
N ILE A 578 -20.19 -7.54 -32.86
CA ILE A 578 -18.73 -7.61 -32.90
C ILE A 578 -18.28 -9.02 -32.55
N GLU A 579 -17.33 -9.55 -33.31
CA GLU A 579 -16.74 -10.85 -33.03
C GLU A 579 -15.21 -10.81 -33.06
N TYR A 580 -14.60 -11.42 -32.04
CA TYR A 580 -13.15 -11.56 -31.89
C TYR A 580 -12.81 -12.54 -30.78
N HIS A 581 -11.55 -12.94 -30.74
CA HIS A 581 -10.91 -13.49 -29.57
C HIS A 581 -9.66 -12.70 -29.26
N LYS A 582 -9.45 -12.36 -27.99
CA LYS A 582 -8.35 -11.51 -27.54
C LYS A 582 -7.59 -12.19 -26.40
N TRP A 583 -6.31 -12.35 -26.58
CA TRP A 583 -5.41 -13.00 -25.65
C TRP A 583 -4.47 -11.96 -25.06
N LYS A 584 -4.28 -11.96 -23.75
CA LYS A 584 -3.30 -11.11 -23.10
C LYS A 584 -2.58 -11.92 -22.03
N VAL A 585 -1.25 -11.84 -22.04
CA VAL A 585 -0.38 -12.48 -21.05
C VAL A 585 0.60 -11.43 -20.53
N SER A 586 0.75 -11.35 -19.22
CA SER A 586 1.72 -10.47 -18.56
C SER A 586 2.38 -11.21 -17.43
N GLY A 587 3.69 -11.09 -17.33
CA GLY A 587 4.48 -11.65 -16.24
C GLY A 587 5.49 -10.64 -15.74
N GLU A 588 5.55 -10.46 -14.42
CA GLU A 588 6.53 -9.62 -13.73
C GLU A 588 7.29 -10.47 -12.71
N LEU A 589 8.59 -10.32 -12.68
CA LEU A 589 9.46 -10.97 -11.72
C LEU A 589 10.31 -9.93 -11.00
N TYR A 590 10.34 -10.00 -9.69
CA TYR A 590 11.11 -9.13 -8.82
C TYR A 590 12.21 -9.94 -8.13
N THR A 591 13.46 -9.59 -8.40
CA THR A 591 14.63 -10.29 -7.86
C THR A 591 15.50 -9.31 -7.09
N LYS A 592 15.67 -9.56 -5.81
CA LYS A 592 16.62 -8.84 -4.98
C LYS A 592 18.03 -9.39 -5.22
N VAL A 593 18.95 -8.54 -5.67
CA VAL A 593 20.32 -8.94 -6.06
C VAL A 593 21.31 -8.73 -4.91
N ILE A 594 21.55 -7.49 -4.52
CA ILE A 594 22.49 -7.14 -3.46
C ILE A 594 21.89 -6.03 -2.58
N GLY A 595 21.89 -6.22 -1.27
CA GLY A 595 21.37 -5.22 -0.34
C GLY A 595 19.89 -4.90 -0.60
N ASP A 596 19.58 -3.68 -0.99
CA ASP A 596 18.24 -3.23 -1.34
C ASP A 596 18.07 -3.00 -2.85
N PHE A 597 19.04 -3.44 -3.66
CA PHE A 597 18.96 -3.35 -5.12
C PHE A 597 18.09 -4.47 -5.68
N VAL A 598 17.09 -4.09 -6.48
CA VAL A 598 16.11 -5.00 -7.07
C VAL A 598 16.11 -4.87 -8.58
N ILE A 599 16.10 -5.98 -9.27
CA ILE A 599 15.84 -6.05 -10.72
C ILE A 599 14.38 -6.48 -10.91
N MET A 600 13.62 -5.71 -11.65
CA MET A 600 12.29 -6.08 -12.13
C MET A 600 12.37 -6.36 -13.63
N THR A 601 11.87 -7.52 -14.01
CA THR A 601 11.67 -7.89 -15.42
C THR A 601 10.20 -8.09 -15.69
N ARG A 602 9.70 -7.55 -16.81
CA ARG A 602 8.31 -7.67 -17.23
C ARG A 602 8.26 -8.08 -18.70
N ALA A 603 7.46 -9.09 -18.99
CA ALA A 603 7.09 -9.47 -20.35
C ALA A 603 5.59 -9.36 -20.53
N GLN A 604 5.15 -8.74 -21.60
CA GLN A 604 3.74 -8.56 -21.94
C GLN A 604 3.53 -8.98 -23.39
N PHE A 605 2.47 -9.73 -23.63
CA PHE A 605 2.05 -10.20 -24.94
C PHE A 605 0.56 -9.98 -25.12
N GLY A 606 0.14 -9.56 -26.29
CA GLY A 606 -1.26 -9.46 -26.67
C GLY A 606 -1.49 -9.89 -28.11
N TYR A 607 -2.59 -10.58 -28.31
CA TYR A 607 -3.03 -11.05 -29.62
C TYR A 607 -4.53 -10.86 -29.78
N LEU A 608 -4.93 -10.18 -30.85
CA LEU A 608 -6.32 -10.05 -31.30
C LEU A 608 -6.49 -10.91 -32.55
N GLY A 609 -7.47 -11.83 -32.52
CA GLY A 609 -7.79 -12.69 -33.63
C GLY A 609 -9.24 -12.55 -34.07
N TYR A 610 -9.55 -13.19 -35.18
CA TYR A 610 -10.88 -13.29 -35.77
C TYR A 610 -11.26 -14.76 -36.02
N TYR A 611 -12.54 -15.08 -36.07
CA TYR A 611 -13.03 -16.44 -36.36
C TYR A 611 -13.20 -16.68 -37.86
N ASN A 612 -13.53 -15.63 -38.60
CA ASN A 612 -13.80 -15.68 -40.04
C ASN A 612 -12.91 -14.67 -40.79
N ARG A 613 -12.05 -15.15 -41.67
CA ARG A 613 -11.12 -14.34 -42.45
C ARG A 613 -11.84 -13.25 -43.30
N LYS A 614 -13.01 -13.59 -43.88
CA LYS A 614 -13.80 -12.66 -44.70
C LYS A 614 -14.48 -11.59 -43.85
N TRP A 615 -14.74 -11.88 -42.57
CA TRP A 615 -15.28 -10.90 -41.62
C TRP A 615 -14.23 -9.89 -41.17
N GLY A 616 -13.02 -10.36 -40.90
CA GLY A 616 -11.87 -9.56 -40.48
C GLY A 616 -11.84 -9.26 -38.99
N TYR A 617 -11.01 -8.29 -38.63
CA TYR A 617 -10.81 -7.86 -37.23
C TYR A 617 -11.97 -7.01 -36.71
N SER A 618 -12.10 -6.93 -35.40
CA SER A 618 -13.05 -6.06 -34.74
C SER A 618 -12.70 -4.59 -34.97
N PRO A 619 -13.67 -3.72 -35.27
CA PRO A 619 -13.42 -2.30 -35.48
C PRO A 619 -13.11 -1.50 -34.22
N PHE A 620 -13.38 -2.07 -33.03
CA PHE A 620 -13.25 -1.37 -31.75
C PHE A 620 -12.13 -1.89 -30.88
N GLU A 621 -11.70 -3.13 -31.12
CA GLU A 621 -10.67 -3.77 -30.35
C GLU A 621 -9.30 -3.58 -31.02
N GLY A 622 -8.22 -3.75 -30.25
CA GLY A 622 -6.86 -3.66 -30.76
C GLY A 622 -5.88 -3.26 -29.68
N PHE A 623 -4.62 -3.06 -30.07
CA PHE A 623 -3.56 -2.61 -29.20
C PHE A 623 -2.94 -1.34 -29.76
N ARG A 624 -2.82 -0.30 -28.95
CA ARG A 624 -2.21 0.96 -29.33
C ARG A 624 -0.98 1.19 -28.49
N VAL A 625 0.18 1.24 -29.15
CA VAL A 625 1.48 1.31 -28.46
C VAL A 625 2.07 2.70 -28.59
N GLY A 626 2.49 3.27 -27.46
CA GLY A 626 3.10 4.57 -27.33
C GLY A 626 2.51 5.41 -26.19
N GLY A 627 3.16 6.51 -25.89
CA GLY A 627 2.75 7.44 -24.85
C GLY A 627 3.13 7.06 -23.43
N ASP A 628 2.79 7.91 -22.48
CA ASP A 628 3.10 7.77 -21.07
C ASP A 628 2.09 6.91 -20.29
N GLY A 629 0.96 6.55 -20.94
CA GLY A 629 -0.15 5.81 -20.32
C GLY A 629 -1.06 6.68 -19.44
N MET A 630 -0.81 7.98 -19.36
CA MET A 630 -1.62 8.91 -18.56
C MET A 630 -2.61 9.70 -19.44
N SER A 631 -2.26 9.96 -20.68
CA SER A 631 -3.09 10.64 -21.65
C SER A 631 -3.76 9.63 -22.58
N GLY A 632 -4.87 9.10 -22.16
CA GLY A 632 -5.59 8.18 -23.03
C GLY A 632 -6.81 7.58 -22.36
N TYR A 633 -7.94 8.27 -22.48
CA TYR A 633 -9.21 7.60 -22.42
C TYR A 633 -9.37 6.81 -23.70
N ASP A 634 -9.18 5.49 -23.66
CA ASP A 634 -9.68 4.68 -24.73
C ASP A 634 -11.14 4.33 -24.46
N THR A 635 -12.02 5.22 -24.87
CA THR A 635 -13.47 4.97 -24.93
C THR A 635 -13.83 3.93 -25.99
N TYR A 636 -12.85 3.45 -26.73
CA TYR A 636 -13.04 2.72 -27.97
C TYR A 636 -12.76 1.22 -27.88
N GLY A 637 -12.46 0.70 -26.69
CA GLY A 637 -12.21 -0.72 -26.48
C GLY A 637 -10.78 -1.20 -26.83
N ALA A 638 -9.94 -0.36 -27.42
CA ALA A 638 -8.55 -0.70 -27.68
C ALA A 638 -7.69 -0.59 -26.40
N ASP A 639 -6.75 -1.49 -26.22
CA ASP A 639 -5.80 -1.44 -25.09
C ASP A 639 -4.66 -0.48 -25.38
N ILE A 640 -4.42 0.48 -24.49
CA ILE A 640 -3.27 1.39 -24.59
C ILE A 640 -2.07 0.77 -23.89
N ILE A 641 -1.00 0.56 -24.64
CA ILE A 641 0.25 0.00 -24.17
C ILE A 641 1.26 1.15 -24.03
N ALA A 642 1.38 1.67 -22.83
CA ALA A 642 2.30 2.79 -22.55
C ALA A 642 3.75 2.42 -22.87
N LEU A 643 4.44 3.30 -23.58
CA LEU A 643 5.86 3.19 -23.86
C LEU A 643 6.51 4.56 -23.82
N ARG A 644 7.30 4.82 -22.77
CA ARG A 644 7.97 6.11 -22.56
C ARG A 644 8.96 6.41 -23.69
N GLY A 645 9.03 7.67 -24.07
CA GLY A 645 9.90 8.14 -25.15
C GLY A 645 9.26 8.15 -26.54
N TYR A 646 8.02 7.70 -26.65
CA TYR A 646 7.23 7.74 -27.88
C TYR A 646 5.93 8.50 -27.64
N GLU A 647 5.44 9.19 -28.66
CA GLU A 647 4.12 9.81 -28.62
C GLU A 647 3.00 8.77 -28.57
N ASN A 648 1.80 9.20 -28.20
CA ASN A 648 0.63 8.33 -28.17
C ASN A 648 0.39 7.65 -29.52
N TYR A 649 0.26 6.34 -29.51
CA TYR A 649 -0.01 5.49 -30.68
C TYR A 649 1.10 5.45 -31.76
N TYR A 650 2.22 6.13 -31.56
CA TYR A 650 3.27 6.30 -32.57
C TYR A 650 3.80 5.00 -33.18
N LEU A 651 3.85 3.93 -32.40
CA LEU A 651 4.32 2.61 -32.83
C LEU A 651 3.19 1.70 -33.35
N THR A 652 1.96 2.19 -33.38
CA THR A 652 0.83 1.40 -33.83
C THR A 652 0.71 1.49 -35.36
N PRO A 653 0.53 0.34 -36.08
CA PRO A 653 0.31 0.36 -37.51
C PRO A 653 -0.90 1.22 -37.90
N TRP A 654 -0.77 1.92 -39.03
CA TRP A 654 -1.81 2.73 -39.61
C TRP A 654 -2.36 2.05 -40.86
N GLU A 655 -3.65 1.79 -40.92
CA GLU A 655 -4.29 1.14 -42.06
C GLU A 655 -5.41 2.02 -42.65
N ALA A 656 -5.46 2.15 -43.96
CA ALA A 656 -6.59 2.73 -44.67
C ALA A 656 -7.57 1.61 -45.05
N THR A 657 -8.86 1.92 -44.97
CA THR A 657 -9.91 1.01 -45.40
C THR A 657 -10.77 1.62 -46.51
N PRO A 658 -11.50 0.83 -47.32
CA PRO A 658 -12.44 1.33 -48.30
C PRO A 658 -13.51 2.23 -47.69
N TYR A 659 -13.80 2.06 -46.38
CA TYR A 659 -14.86 2.80 -45.67
C TYR A 659 -14.32 4.03 -44.92
N ASN A 660 -12.99 4.12 -44.73
CA ASN A 660 -12.34 5.24 -44.07
C ASN A 660 -11.00 5.55 -44.75
N SER A 661 -11.06 6.48 -45.71
CA SER A 661 -9.87 6.94 -46.46
C SER A 661 -8.81 7.63 -45.57
N ASN A 662 -9.23 8.12 -44.39
CA ASN A 662 -8.33 8.68 -43.42
C ASN A 662 -7.56 7.66 -42.59
N GLY A 663 -7.86 6.37 -42.76
CA GLY A 663 -7.22 5.28 -42.05
C GLY A 663 -7.55 5.18 -40.56
N TYR A 664 -7.03 4.19 -39.88
CA TYR A 664 -7.17 3.97 -38.44
C TYR A 664 -5.95 3.22 -37.89
N TYR A 665 -5.75 3.30 -36.57
CA TYR A 665 -4.69 2.54 -35.89
C TYR A 665 -5.12 1.10 -35.66
N ALA A 666 -4.38 0.12 -36.21
CA ALA A 666 -4.71 -1.29 -36.20
C ALA A 666 -3.53 -2.12 -35.66
N GLY A 667 -3.43 -2.25 -34.36
CA GLY A 667 -2.49 -3.15 -33.70
C GLY A 667 -3.17 -4.45 -33.28
N ASN A 668 -2.82 -5.57 -33.90
CA ASN A 668 -3.44 -6.87 -33.62
C ASN A 668 -2.55 -7.76 -32.77
N VAL A 669 -1.24 -7.53 -32.78
CA VAL A 669 -0.26 -8.26 -31.96
C VAL A 669 0.71 -7.26 -31.37
N TYR A 670 1.06 -7.47 -30.12
CA TYR A 670 2.19 -6.75 -29.50
C TYR A 670 2.96 -7.64 -28.55
N ASP A 671 4.23 -7.37 -28.45
CA ASP A 671 5.08 -7.82 -27.36
C ASP A 671 5.83 -6.64 -26.77
N LYS A 672 6.04 -6.68 -25.46
CA LYS A 672 6.80 -5.68 -24.75
C LYS A 672 7.60 -6.30 -23.62
N PHE A 673 8.91 -6.08 -23.67
CA PHE A 673 9.82 -6.44 -22.60
C PHE A 673 10.28 -5.20 -21.87
N THR A 674 10.31 -5.27 -20.54
CA THR A 674 10.74 -4.16 -19.70
C THR A 674 11.71 -4.69 -18.64
N MET A 675 12.83 -4.02 -18.48
CA MET A 675 13.77 -4.27 -17.39
C MET A 675 13.97 -2.99 -16.60
N GLU A 676 13.78 -3.04 -15.29
CA GLU A 676 13.96 -1.88 -14.42
C GLU A 676 14.93 -2.21 -13.30
N PHE A 677 15.83 -1.28 -13.04
CA PHE A 677 16.73 -1.31 -11.89
C PHE A 677 16.18 -0.40 -10.82
N ARG A 678 15.91 -0.96 -9.63
CA ARG A 678 15.27 -0.25 -8.52
C ARG A 678 16.19 -0.23 -7.31
N TYR A 679 16.45 0.95 -6.81
CA TYR A 679 17.18 1.15 -5.57
C TYR A 679 16.45 2.19 -4.71
N PRO A 680 16.08 1.86 -3.45
CA PRO A 680 15.36 2.80 -2.60
C PRO A 680 16.33 3.87 -2.07
N VAL A 681 16.16 5.10 -2.51
CA VAL A 681 16.91 6.24 -1.98
C VAL A 681 16.35 6.65 -0.63
N ILE A 682 15.01 6.66 -0.50
CA ILE A 682 14.28 6.94 0.73
C ILE A 682 13.10 5.97 0.79
N LEU A 683 13.08 5.09 1.82
CA LEU A 683 12.04 4.07 1.98
C LEU A 683 10.77 4.61 2.64
N GLN A 684 10.88 5.69 3.39
CA GLN A 684 9.77 6.38 4.05
C GLN A 684 9.98 7.88 3.86
N PRO A 685 9.42 8.49 2.81
CA PRO A 685 9.38 9.95 2.72
C PRO A 685 8.49 10.45 3.86
N GLN A 686 9.08 11.24 4.76
CA GLN A 686 8.34 11.97 5.81
C GLN A 686 7.73 13.25 5.24
#